data_9d44d574229ee071ad08c257cea88a20
#
_entry.id   9d44d574229ee071ad08c257cea88a20
#
_cell.length_a   1.000
_cell.length_b   1.000
_cell.length_c   1.000
_cell.angle_alpha   90.00
_cell.angle_beta   90.00
_cell.angle_gamma   90.00
#
_symmetry.space_group_name_H-M   'P 1'
#
loop_
_entity.id
_entity.type
_entity.pdbx_description
1 polymer ?
#
loop_
_entity_poly.entity_id
_entity_poly.type
_entity_poly.pdbx_seq_one_letter_code
_entity_poly.pdbx_strand_id
1 'polypeptide(L)'
;MKKTAFIYFSLILSINSLLANTITVSGDVKDKNTGEPIPYANIVLIDTNLGASTDIDGHFIIPRVPVKDYTLRVMVIGYKTIDYIIKESVDNIKLNFDLEKSIVSLDEINVSAERTRFEEKVEISTINLSNRDIRRVPAFIESDVFRTLQLLPSVTAANDFNAALIVRGGSPDENMILLDGAEIYNPYHIGGLFSTFNSNMIADTEFIAGGFSAEYSGRLSSVLNITSKNGDSKNGKLNYKYKKYFDFSKANCEVSTLSSKIQAEGALYKGSWVLSARRTYFDKFVSLYYNLTNETEPFKYYFWDIHFKGLINLNQNNQLTYSQFSGKDDLYLDLGGDDFPAINFGWDWGNATKVLSWKYLPNSNYFIETNFSNTQYTFNVDFAVNFEVDSTEAEDDDFQADLEFNTDNIVQDLSIKQTLNYFASDIFKVKMGWEYKNLKLKYIRSFAGEELFRLQSDPIIKSIFYSNIINPIPTFRMNMGFRVTDYNRYNEILLDPRIGIKYTPISDLALKASWGKYSQFLYTINEEDELLRIVDFWQPIPDGQKPQTSEHFILGAEYWISEGNIFSIETYYKPYLNIYDLNPKVEQNIQETIALSGKGEAYGLELLYRLNIAKFSGWISYAYSNITRTVDLNSDGVIWDEKEVYPAKYDKPHNFSSVISYELNPKVKIAVSCVASSGQTYTPVIGKVHQAGQDSYGSLEKPYQYFGNIFGQRNGSRYPPYFRFDLSLSREKTSKWFGFDYVQKFQIINLTNHYNVLLYNWNHESSPSQVSAYSMFPIFLSIGWEFKL
;
A
#
# COMPACT_ATOMS: atom_id res chain seq x y z
N MET A 1 -6.43 27.40 37.67
CA MET A 1 -6.62 26.50 36.49
C MET A 1 -7.11 25.09 36.81
N LYS A 2 -6.80 24.45 37.94
CA LYS A 2 -7.27 23.09 38.28
C LYS A 2 -8.75 22.94 38.65
N LYS A 3 -9.40 24.00 39.17
CA LYS A 3 -10.83 23.98 39.56
C LYS A 3 -11.78 24.20 38.34
N THR A 4 -11.36 24.93 37.33
CA THR A 4 -12.20 25.21 36.14
C THR A 4 -12.29 24.01 35.21
N ALA A 5 -11.21 23.22 35.07
CA ALA A 5 -11.21 22.00 34.28
C ALA A 5 -12.13 20.90 34.87
N PHE A 6 -12.24 20.86 36.22
CA PHE A 6 -13.12 19.90 36.91
C PHE A 6 -14.59 20.23 36.74
N ILE A 7 -14.95 21.51 36.64
CA ILE A 7 -16.32 21.96 36.42
C ILE A 7 -16.77 21.65 34.98
N TYR A 8 -15.91 21.84 33.97
CA TYR A 8 -16.22 21.46 32.60
C TYR A 8 -16.30 19.93 32.41
N PHE A 9 -15.48 19.16 33.10
CA PHE A 9 -15.56 17.69 33.08
C PHE A 9 -16.82 17.18 33.79
N SER A 10 -17.26 17.87 34.88
CA SER A 10 -18.51 17.54 35.61
C SER A 10 -19.76 17.94 34.84
N LEU A 11 -19.71 19.02 34.03
CA LEU A 11 -20.84 19.46 33.19
C LEU A 11 -21.07 18.52 32.02
N ILE A 12 -19.99 17.90 31.48
CA ILE A 12 -20.08 16.90 30.42
C ILE A 12 -20.68 15.58 30.92
N LEU A 13 -20.49 15.24 32.19
CA LEU A 13 -21.06 14.04 32.81
C LEU A 13 -22.53 14.17 33.20
N SER A 14 -23.08 15.40 33.35
CA SER A 14 -24.46 15.63 33.83
C SER A 14 -25.52 15.71 32.72
N ILE A 15 -25.14 15.57 31.42
CA ILE A 15 -26.10 15.54 30.31
C ILE A 15 -26.72 14.14 30.08
N ASN A 16 -26.36 13.14 30.89
CA ASN A 16 -26.71 11.73 30.68
C ASN A 16 -28.09 11.28 31.26
N SER A 17 -28.99 12.15 31.60
CA SER A 17 -30.23 11.75 32.31
C SER A 17 -31.55 11.85 31.53
N LEU A 18 -31.50 11.84 30.18
CA LEU A 18 -32.68 11.65 29.33
C LEU A 18 -32.44 10.49 28.36
N LEU A 19 -32.19 9.29 28.87
CA LEU A 19 -32.05 8.09 28.06
C LEU A 19 -33.42 7.46 27.83
N ALA A 20 -34.02 7.72 26.67
CA ALA A 20 -34.97 6.78 26.10
C ALA A 20 -34.25 5.41 25.94
N ASN A 21 -34.92 4.30 26.25
CA ASN A 21 -34.37 2.97 26.00
C ASN A 21 -34.03 2.86 24.52
N THR A 22 -32.76 2.65 24.20
CA THR A 22 -32.26 2.51 22.83
C THR A 22 -31.52 1.21 22.68
N ILE A 23 -31.60 0.62 21.50
CA ILE A 23 -30.90 -0.59 21.11
C ILE A 23 -29.89 -0.28 20.00
N THR A 24 -28.96 -1.18 19.78
CA THR A 24 -28.11 -1.18 18.58
C THR A 24 -28.62 -2.23 17.60
N VAL A 25 -28.80 -1.81 16.35
CA VAL A 25 -29.03 -2.73 15.23
C VAL A 25 -27.71 -2.85 14.47
N SER A 26 -27.17 -4.06 14.39
CA SER A 26 -25.90 -4.35 13.71
C SER A 26 -26.04 -5.58 12.84
N GLY A 27 -25.09 -5.81 11.94
CA GLY A 27 -25.13 -7.01 11.13
C GLY A 27 -24.19 -7.00 9.95
N ASP A 28 -24.40 -7.98 9.07
CA ASP A 28 -23.58 -8.22 7.89
C ASP A 28 -24.43 -8.22 6.63
N VAL A 29 -23.93 -7.63 5.54
CA VAL A 29 -24.56 -7.65 4.22
C VAL A 29 -23.64 -8.34 3.23
N LYS A 30 -24.13 -9.37 2.53
CA LYS A 30 -23.36 -10.21 1.60
C LYS A 30 -24.11 -10.42 0.28
N ASP A 31 -23.37 -10.66 -0.78
CA ASP A 31 -23.89 -11.15 -2.04
C ASP A 31 -24.42 -12.57 -1.87
N LYS A 32 -25.70 -12.80 -2.18
CA LYS A 32 -26.36 -14.10 -2.02
C LYS A 32 -25.71 -15.22 -2.84
N ASN A 33 -25.14 -14.89 -3.99
CA ASN A 33 -24.58 -15.89 -4.91
C ASN A 33 -23.08 -16.12 -4.66
N THR A 34 -22.32 -15.05 -4.39
CA THR A 34 -20.87 -15.13 -4.20
C THR A 34 -20.46 -15.25 -2.74
N GLY A 35 -21.35 -14.87 -1.78
CA GLY A 35 -21.03 -14.80 -0.35
C GLY A 35 -20.06 -13.66 0.00
N GLU A 36 -19.62 -12.88 -0.97
CA GLU A 36 -18.72 -11.75 -0.74
C GLU A 36 -19.42 -10.68 0.09
N PRO A 37 -18.74 -10.04 1.06
CA PRO A 37 -19.28 -8.91 1.77
C PRO A 37 -19.62 -7.80 0.77
N ILE A 38 -20.73 -7.12 0.99
CA ILE A 38 -21.11 -5.98 0.19
C ILE A 38 -20.75 -4.73 0.98
N PRO A 39 -19.64 -4.07 0.67
CA PRO A 39 -19.27 -2.81 1.28
C PRO A 39 -20.24 -1.72 0.83
N TYR A 40 -20.47 -0.78 1.75
CA TYR A 40 -21.24 0.43 1.48
C TYR A 40 -22.70 0.21 1.08
N ALA A 41 -23.28 -0.94 1.42
CA ALA A 41 -24.70 -1.12 1.37
C ALA A 41 -25.37 -0.13 2.34
N ASN A 42 -26.41 0.53 1.89
CA ASN A 42 -27.15 1.49 2.70
C ASN A 42 -28.23 0.79 3.50
N ILE A 43 -28.20 0.96 4.80
CA ILE A 43 -29.15 0.40 5.74
C ILE A 43 -29.90 1.55 6.42
N VAL A 44 -31.19 1.69 6.15
CA VAL A 44 -32.02 2.81 6.64
C VAL A 44 -33.24 2.29 7.39
N LEU A 45 -33.53 2.88 8.53
CA LEU A 45 -34.82 2.70 9.22
C LEU A 45 -35.85 3.65 8.59
N ILE A 46 -36.82 3.10 7.87
CA ILE A 46 -37.85 3.89 7.15
C ILE A 46 -38.57 4.81 8.12
N ASP A 47 -38.92 6.00 7.65
CA ASP A 47 -39.58 7.07 8.43
C ASP A 47 -38.74 7.59 9.60
N THR A 48 -37.42 7.43 9.54
CA THR A 48 -36.45 8.00 10.50
C THR A 48 -35.23 8.56 9.79
N ASN A 49 -34.44 9.35 10.52
CA ASN A 49 -33.09 9.78 10.06
C ASN A 49 -31.98 8.82 10.53
N LEU A 50 -32.34 7.59 10.94
CA LEU A 50 -31.41 6.61 11.44
C LEU A 50 -31.04 5.62 10.35
N GLY A 51 -29.76 5.42 10.17
CA GLY A 51 -29.20 4.47 9.20
C GLY A 51 -27.70 4.32 9.36
N ALA A 52 -27.13 3.43 8.58
CA ALA A 52 -25.70 3.21 8.47
C ALA A 52 -25.36 2.69 7.07
N SER A 53 -24.13 2.86 6.65
CA SER A 53 -23.59 2.12 5.52
C SER A 53 -22.74 0.96 6.04
N THR A 54 -22.70 -0.15 5.31
CA THR A 54 -21.76 -1.22 5.62
C THR A 54 -20.32 -0.74 5.47
N ASP A 55 -19.48 -1.20 6.37
CA ASP A 55 -18.05 -1.07 6.21
C ASP A 55 -17.52 -2.00 5.08
N ILE A 56 -16.21 -2.05 4.93
CA ILE A 56 -15.48 -2.86 3.97
C ILE A 56 -15.82 -4.35 4.05
N ASP A 57 -16.01 -4.84 5.28
CA ASP A 57 -16.33 -6.23 5.59
C ASP A 57 -17.83 -6.54 5.45
N GLY A 58 -18.61 -5.57 4.95
CA GLY A 58 -20.06 -5.67 4.86
C GLY A 58 -20.78 -5.53 6.20
N HIS A 59 -20.07 -5.09 7.27
CA HIS A 59 -20.66 -4.88 8.58
C HIS A 59 -21.32 -3.51 8.66
N PHE A 60 -22.47 -3.45 9.35
CA PHE A 60 -23.12 -2.18 9.69
C PHE A 60 -23.48 -2.13 11.17
N ILE A 61 -23.53 -0.91 11.71
CA ILE A 61 -23.95 -0.62 13.08
C ILE A 61 -24.80 0.64 13.05
N ILE A 62 -26.07 0.52 13.45
CA ILE A 62 -26.97 1.64 13.70
C ILE A 62 -27.12 1.78 15.21
N PRO A 63 -26.40 2.68 15.86
CA PRO A 63 -26.47 2.88 17.30
C PRO A 63 -27.71 3.70 17.68
N ARG A 64 -28.17 3.56 18.92
CA ARG A 64 -29.20 4.40 19.53
C ARG A 64 -30.54 4.39 18.79
N VAL A 65 -30.97 3.24 18.32
CA VAL A 65 -32.29 3.04 17.73
C VAL A 65 -33.32 3.02 18.89
N PRO A 66 -34.31 3.92 18.95
CA PRO A 66 -35.35 3.87 19.97
C PRO A 66 -36.11 2.57 19.91
N VAL A 67 -36.59 2.09 21.05
CA VAL A 67 -37.33 0.81 21.15
C VAL A 67 -38.74 0.98 20.61
N LYS A 68 -38.98 0.54 19.38
CA LYS A 68 -40.28 0.43 18.70
C LYS A 68 -40.14 -0.43 17.42
N ASP A 69 -41.28 -0.71 16.77
CA ASP A 69 -41.26 -1.39 15.47
C ASP A 69 -40.70 -0.50 14.38
N TYR A 70 -39.84 -1.08 13.53
CA TYR A 70 -39.26 -0.41 12.36
C TYR A 70 -39.30 -1.32 11.15
N THR A 71 -39.32 -0.70 9.96
CA THR A 71 -38.93 -1.35 8.73
C THR A 71 -37.49 -0.92 8.40
N LEU A 72 -36.57 -1.87 8.43
CA LEU A 72 -35.18 -1.68 8.02
C LEU A 72 -35.07 -2.00 6.54
N ARG A 73 -34.60 -1.06 5.76
CA ARG A 73 -34.36 -1.21 4.33
C ARG A 73 -32.88 -1.32 4.06
N VAL A 74 -32.49 -2.39 3.34
CA VAL A 74 -31.10 -2.62 2.89
C VAL A 74 -31.03 -2.45 1.38
N MET A 75 -30.20 -1.52 0.92
CA MET A 75 -30.09 -1.12 -0.47
C MET A 75 -28.65 -1.04 -0.90
N VAL A 76 -28.35 -1.52 -2.11
CA VAL A 76 -27.05 -1.29 -2.79
C VAL A 76 -27.25 -1.45 -4.30
N ILE A 77 -26.53 -0.68 -5.09
CA ILE A 77 -26.63 -0.71 -6.55
C ILE A 77 -26.27 -2.09 -7.09
N GLY A 78 -27.08 -2.55 -8.03
CA GLY A 78 -26.92 -3.86 -8.67
C GLY A 78 -27.49 -5.02 -7.86
N TYR A 79 -28.22 -4.75 -6.77
CA TYR A 79 -28.87 -5.74 -5.93
C TYR A 79 -30.35 -5.40 -5.69
N LYS A 80 -31.16 -6.41 -5.42
CA LYS A 80 -32.55 -6.21 -5.00
C LYS A 80 -32.59 -5.65 -3.59
N THR A 81 -33.38 -4.59 -3.39
CA THR A 81 -33.68 -4.01 -2.07
C THR A 81 -34.39 -5.05 -1.18
N ILE A 82 -34.00 -5.12 0.08
CA ILE A 82 -34.66 -5.95 1.10
C ILE A 82 -35.25 -5.02 2.15
N ASP A 83 -36.53 -5.18 2.40
CA ASP A 83 -37.25 -4.59 3.54
C ASP A 83 -37.44 -5.66 4.62
N TYR A 84 -36.94 -5.38 5.83
CA TYR A 84 -37.00 -6.27 6.96
C TYR A 84 -37.71 -5.61 8.14
N ILE A 85 -38.71 -6.25 8.70
CA ILE A 85 -39.46 -5.71 9.83
C ILE A 85 -38.73 -6.09 11.11
N ILE A 86 -38.23 -5.08 11.84
CA ILE A 86 -37.72 -5.20 13.20
C ILE A 86 -38.89 -4.96 14.16
N LYS A 87 -39.23 -5.96 14.97
CA LYS A 87 -40.17 -5.82 16.04
C LYS A 87 -39.51 -5.21 17.29
N GLU A 88 -40.32 -4.55 18.08
CA GLU A 88 -39.89 -3.97 19.36
C GLU A 88 -39.07 -4.99 20.18
N SER A 89 -37.84 -4.61 20.51
CA SER A 89 -36.88 -5.41 21.29
C SER A 89 -36.15 -4.50 22.26
N VAL A 90 -35.87 -4.99 23.45
CA VAL A 90 -35.04 -4.30 24.45
C VAL A 90 -33.55 -4.73 24.34
N ASP A 91 -33.26 -5.78 23.59
CA ASP A 91 -31.93 -6.29 23.38
C ASP A 91 -31.35 -5.79 22.03
N ASN A 92 -30.02 -5.68 21.96
CA ASN A 92 -29.33 -5.38 20.71
C ASN A 92 -29.64 -6.45 19.65
N ILE A 93 -29.86 -6.03 18.41
CA ILE A 93 -30.27 -6.89 17.32
C ILE A 93 -29.12 -7.05 16.33
N LYS A 94 -28.78 -8.31 16.01
CA LYS A 94 -27.85 -8.62 14.93
C LYS A 94 -28.58 -9.28 13.76
N LEU A 95 -28.46 -8.68 12.56
CA LEU A 95 -29.15 -9.10 11.34
C LEU A 95 -28.13 -9.40 10.23
N ASN A 96 -28.36 -10.46 9.48
CA ASN A 96 -27.53 -10.78 8.31
C ASN A 96 -28.40 -10.77 7.06
N PHE A 97 -27.96 -10.06 6.03
CA PHE A 97 -28.66 -9.91 4.77
C PHE A 97 -27.86 -10.49 3.60
N ASP A 98 -28.47 -11.40 2.88
CA ASP A 98 -27.95 -11.95 1.61
C ASP A 98 -28.69 -11.28 0.45
N LEU A 99 -28.03 -10.32 -0.25
CA LEU A 99 -28.63 -9.59 -1.34
C LEU A 99 -28.48 -10.35 -2.67
N GLU A 100 -29.53 -10.39 -3.46
CA GLU A 100 -29.57 -10.98 -4.78
C GLU A 100 -29.30 -9.93 -5.85
N LYS A 101 -28.39 -10.20 -6.79
CA LYS A 101 -28.12 -9.28 -7.91
C LYS A 101 -29.37 -9.05 -8.75
N SER A 102 -29.62 -7.79 -9.09
CA SER A 102 -30.74 -7.38 -9.93
C SER A 102 -30.24 -6.50 -11.08
N ILE A 103 -30.85 -6.70 -12.26
CA ILE A 103 -30.71 -5.76 -13.38
C ILE A 103 -31.76 -4.68 -13.13
N VAL A 104 -31.33 -3.54 -12.58
CA VAL A 104 -32.23 -2.50 -12.07
C VAL A 104 -32.76 -1.60 -13.16
N SER A 105 -34.07 -1.30 -13.10
CA SER A 105 -34.72 -0.13 -13.72
C SER A 105 -34.60 1.09 -12.81
N LEU A 106 -34.33 2.24 -13.40
CA LEU A 106 -33.86 3.50 -12.79
C LEU A 106 -34.95 4.38 -12.14
N ASP A 107 -35.95 3.89 -11.46
CA ASP A 107 -37.11 4.69 -11.02
C ASP A 107 -37.33 4.85 -9.51
N GLU A 108 -36.35 4.54 -8.65
CA GLU A 108 -36.45 4.87 -7.21
C GLU A 108 -35.25 5.70 -6.77
N ILE A 109 -35.50 6.76 -6.00
CA ILE A 109 -34.47 7.57 -5.32
C ILE A 109 -33.73 6.70 -4.30
N ASN A 110 -32.77 5.94 -4.77
CA ASN A 110 -31.90 5.12 -3.93
C ASN A 110 -30.72 5.99 -3.48
N VAL A 111 -30.64 6.32 -2.21
CA VAL A 111 -29.41 6.89 -1.63
C VAL A 111 -28.38 5.76 -1.59
N SER A 112 -27.42 5.80 -2.50
CA SER A 112 -26.38 4.77 -2.59
C SER A 112 -25.36 4.91 -1.46
N ALA A 113 -24.64 3.84 -1.19
CA ALA A 113 -23.52 3.85 -0.25
C ALA A 113 -22.43 4.87 -0.64
N GLU A 114 -22.22 5.10 -1.94
CA GLU A 114 -21.30 6.10 -2.45
C GLU A 114 -21.81 7.51 -2.16
N ARG A 115 -23.13 7.73 -2.30
CA ARG A 115 -23.78 8.99 -1.93
C ARG A 115 -23.68 9.26 -0.44
N THR A 116 -23.95 8.27 0.42
CA THR A 116 -23.82 8.39 1.87
C THR A 116 -22.37 8.76 2.24
N ARG A 117 -21.38 8.12 1.59
CA ARG A 117 -19.97 8.45 1.79
C ARG A 117 -19.66 9.87 1.34
N PHE A 118 -20.15 10.30 0.17
CA PHE A 118 -20.04 11.67 -0.29
C PHE A 118 -20.65 12.64 0.70
N GLU A 119 -21.77 12.31 1.33
CA GLU A 119 -22.44 13.16 2.33
C GLU A 119 -21.76 13.12 3.71
N GLU A 120 -21.27 11.97 4.16
CA GLU A 120 -20.80 11.78 5.53
C GLU A 120 -19.30 11.96 5.73
N LYS A 121 -18.45 11.59 4.77
CA LYS A 121 -16.99 11.57 4.96
C LYS A 121 -16.40 12.98 4.94
N VAL A 122 -15.72 13.34 6.05
CA VAL A 122 -15.01 14.63 6.19
C VAL A 122 -13.61 14.56 5.59
N GLU A 123 -13.02 13.37 5.61
CA GLU A 123 -11.67 13.14 5.11
C GLU A 123 -11.57 13.55 3.64
N ILE A 124 -10.53 14.35 3.33
CA ILE A 124 -10.15 14.74 1.99
C ILE A 124 -9.15 13.73 1.41
N SER A 125 -8.98 13.69 0.10
CA SER A 125 -7.97 12.86 -0.58
C SER A 125 -8.10 11.35 -0.32
N THR A 126 -9.32 10.86 -0.04
CA THR A 126 -9.58 9.45 0.23
C THR A 126 -10.20 8.78 -0.99
N ILE A 127 -9.57 7.73 -1.48
CA ILE A 127 -10.03 6.92 -2.60
C ILE A 127 -10.18 5.48 -2.11
N ASN A 128 -11.35 4.90 -2.33
CA ASN A 128 -11.58 3.49 -2.08
C ASN A 128 -11.59 2.73 -3.41
N LEU A 129 -10.83 1.65 -3.47
CA LEU A 129 -10.77 0.74 -4.60
C LEU A 129 -11.29 -0.64 -4.16
N SER A 130 -12.39 -1.07 -4.76
CA SER A 130 -12.87 -2.42 -4.57
C SER A 130 -11.99 -3.42 -5.34
N ASN A 131 -12.08 -4.70 -4.98
CA ASN A 131 -11.46 -5.78 -5.76
C ASN A 131 -11.84 -5.71 -7.25
N ARG A 132 -13.09 -5.32 -7.56
CA ARG A 132 -13.57 -5.14 -8.93
C ARG A 132 -12.80 -4.05 -9.67
N ASP A 133 -12.49 -2.93 -9.01
CA ASP A 133 -11.75 -1.82 -9.61
C ASP A 133 -10.30 -2.22 -9.93
N ILE A 134 -9.65 -2.92 -9.00
CA ILE A 134 -8.28 -3.45 -9.18
C ILE A 134 -8.23 -4.44 -10.36
N ARG A 135 -9.23 -5.31 -10.50
CA ARG A 135 -9.27 -6.35 -11.54
C ARG A 135 -9.71 -5.86 -12.93
N ARG A 136 -10.26 -4.64 -13.04
CA ARG A 136 -10.64 -4.00 -14.31
C ARG A 136 -9.48 -3.41 -15.06
N VAL A 137 -8.46 -2.97 -14.35
CA VAL A 137 -7.28 -2.32 -14.92
C VAL A 137 -6.52 -3.32 -15.79
N PRO A 138 -6.11 -2.95 -17.02
CA PRO A 138 -5.09 -3.71 -17.75
C PRO A 138 -3.85 -3.84 -16.88
N ALA A 139 -3.37 -5.05 -16.69
CA ALA A 139 -2.32 -5.33 -15.73
C ALA A 139 -1.12 -6.00 -16.41
N PHE A 140 0.06 -5.69 -15.95
CA PHE A 140 1.27 -6.41 -16.34
C PHE A 140 1.20 -7.81 -15.72
N ILE A 141 0.81 -8.81 -16.53
CA ILE A 141 0.67 -10.22 -16.19
C ILE A 141 -0.51 -10.50 -15.23
N GLU A 142 -0.58 -9.86 -14.07
CA GLU A 142 -1.64 -10.08 -13.07
C GLU A 142 -2.14 -8.77 -12.46
N SER A 143 -3.40 -8.78 -11.98
CA SER A 143 -4.01 -7.61 -11.33
C SER A 143 -3.27 -7.30 -10.02
N ASP A 144 -2.83 -6.05 -9.86
CA ASP A 144 -2.03 -5.56 -8.75
C ASP A 144 -2.61 -4.26 -8.19
N VAL A 145 -2.68 -4.16 -6.85
CA VAL A 145 -3.25 -2.99 -6.17
C VAL A 145 -2.38 -1.75 -6.32
N PHE A 146 -1.04 -1.89 -6.24
CA PHE A 146 -0.14 -0.75 -6.35
C PHE A 146 -0.11 -0.20 -7.76
N ARG A 147 -0.08 -1.10 -8.77
CA ARG A 147 -0.19 -0.69 -10.18
C ARG A 147 -1.51 0.03 -10.47
N THR A 148 -2.59 -0.37 -9.81
CA THR A 148 -3.88 0.33 -9.93
C THR A 148 -3.82 1.71 -9.26
N LEU A 149 -3.19 1.83 -8.08
CA LEU A 149 -3.02 3.10 -7.39
C LEU A 149 -2.13 4.09 -8.18
N GLN A 150 -1.12 3.60 -8.91
CA GLN A 150 -0.27 4.44 -9.79
C GLN A 150 -1.04 5.12 -10.93
N LEU A 151 -2.29 4.74 -11.18
CA LEU A 151 -3.18 5.39 -12.15
C LEU A 151 -4.09 6.46 -11.53
N LEU A 152 -3.89 6.79 -10.25
CA LEU A 152 -4.58 7.87 -9.55
C LEU A 152 -3.74 9.16 -9.58
N PRO A 153 -4.37 10.35 -9.51
CA PRO A 153 -3.65 11.62 -9.68
C PRO A 153 -2.60 11.87 -8.59
N SER A 154 -2.88 11.40 -7.37
CA SER A 154 -1.98 11.60 -6.21
C SER A 154 -0.73 10.73 -6.24
N VAL A 155 -0.67 9.72 -7.12
CA VAL A 155 0.39 8.71 -7.12
C VAL A 155 1.18 8.78 -8.42
N THR A 156 2.50 8.79 -8.29
CA THR A 156 3.43 8.78 -9.43
C THR A 156 4.23 7.47 -9.42
N ALA A 157 4.35 6.82 -10.57
CA ALA A 157 5.25 5.69 -10.75
C ALA A 157 6.68 6.17 -11.04
N ALA A 158 7.69 5.55 -10.45
CA ALA A 158 9.09 5.84 -10.80
C ALA A 158 9.38 5.38 -12.24
N ASN A 159 9.16 4.10 -12.53
CA ASN A 159 9.36 3.47 -13.84
C ASN A 159 8.48 2.20 -13.93
N ASP A 160 8.56 1.49 -15.07
CA ASP A 160 7.79 0.26 -15.30
C ASP A 160 8.22 -0.92 -14.41
N PHE A 161 9.45 -0.91 -13.92
CA PHE A 161 9.98 -1.96 -13.05
C PHE A 161 9.69 -1.72 -11.57
N ASN A 162 9.07 -0.57 -11.20
CA ASN A 162 8.88 -0.18 -9.82
C ASN A 162 7.40 0.16 -9.52
N ALA A 163 6.72 -0.68 -8.72
CA ALA A 163 5.37 -0.46 -8.23
C ALA A 163 5.31 0.41 -6.96
N ALA A 164 6.43 0.92 -6.47
CA ALA A 164 6.45 1.77 -5.29
C ALA A 164 5.53 2.99 -5.45
N LEU A 165 4.88 3.35 -4.35
CA LEU A 165 3.96 4.46 -4.31
C LEU A 165 4.71 5.74 -3.96
N ILE A 166 4.77 6.66 -4.89
CA ILE A 166 5.28 8.01 -4.70
C ILE A 166 4.07 8.94 -4.61
N VAL A 167 3.73 9.37 -3.41
CA VAL A 167 2.47 10.08 -3.16
C VAL A 167 2.73 11.54 -2.85
N ARG A 168 2.26 12.44 -3.75
CA ARG A 168 2.42 13.90 -3.57
C ARG A 168 3.84 14.28 -3.16
N GLY A 169 4.83 13.70 -3.82
CA GLY A 169 6.25 13.96 -3.60
C GLY A 169 6.89 13.31 -2.39
N GLY A 170 6.14 12.52 -1.65
CA GLY A 170 6.72 11.68 -0.59
C GLY A 170 7.43 10.46 -1.14
N SER A 171 8.53 10.07 -0.53
CA SER A 171 9.26 8.84 -0.88
C SER A 171 8.45 7.59 -0.47
N PRO A 172 8.74 6.42 -1.04
CA PRO A 172 7.99 5.20 -0.73
C PRO A 172 7.96 4.81 0.75
N ASP A 173 9.01 5.08 1.52
CA ASP A 173 9.09 4.84 2.97
C ASP A 173 8.28 5.83 3.81
N GLU A 174 7.78 6.92 3.21
CA GLU A 174 6.87 7.87 3.85
C GLU A 174 5.39 7.43 3.77
N ASN A 175 5.09 6.29 3.15
CA ASN A 175 3.74 5.74 3.06
C ASN A 175 3.52 4.66 4.13
N MET A 176 2.39 4.73 4.83
CA MET A 176 1.94 3.67 5.72
C MET A 176 1.15 2.63 4.93
N ILE A 177 1.62 1.41 4.89
CA ILE A 177 0.94 0.31 4.21
C ILE A 177 0.49 -0.69 5.25
N LEU A 178 -0.82 -0.86 5.39
CA LEU A 178 -1.45 -1.73 6.36
C LEU A 178 -2.16 -2.90 5.67
N LEU A 179 -1.96 -4.11 6.21
CA LEU A 179 -2.74 -5.29 5.88
C LEU A 179 -3.47 -5.78 7.12
N ASP A 180 -4.80 -5.75 7.10
CA ASP A 180 -5.66 -6.09 8.25
C ASP A 180 -5.25 -5.35 9.55
N GLY A 181 -4.72 -4.11 9.42
CA GLY A 181 -4.31 -3.25 10.53
C GLY A 181 -2.85 -3.41 10.98
N ALA A 182 -2.07 -4.34 10.42
CA ALA A 182 -0.63 -4.45 10.66
C ALA A 182 0.18 -3.75 9.58
N GLU A 183 1.26 -3.09 9.96
CA GLU A 183 2.17 -2.42 9.03
C GLU A 183 3.07 -3.43 8.32
N ILE A 184 3.19 -3.28 6.99
CA ILE A 184 4.03 -4.09 6.11
C ILE A 184 5.21 -3.23 5.66
N TYR A 185 6.41 -3.71 5.92
CA TYR A 185 7.67 -3.11 5.48
C TYR A 185 8.06 -3.71 4.13
N ASN A 186 8.52 -2.92 3.16
CA ASN A 186 8.87 -3.38 1.82
C ASN A 186 7.81 -4.36 1.20
N PRO A 187 6.64 -3.86 0.81
CA PRO A 187 5.53 -4.68 0.32
C PRO A 187 5.68 -5.06 -1.16
N TYR A 188 6.85 -5.45 -1.61
CA TYR A 188 7.18 -5.66 -3.03
C TYR A 188 7.80 -7.01 -3.31
N HIS A 189 7.47 -7.56 -4.50
CA HIS A 189 8.16 -8.68 -5.15
C HIS A 189 8.96 -8.19 -6.36
N ILE A 190 9.99 -8.95 -6.77
CA ILE A 190 10.85 -8.68 -7.95
C ILE A 190 11.39 -7.24 -7.93
N GLY A 191 11.99 -6.82 -6.82
CA GLY A 191 12.54 -5.46 -6.74
C GLY A 191 11.54 -4.33 -7.01
N GLY A 192 10.27 -4.55 -6.70
CA GLY A 192 9.21 -3.57 -6.88
C GLY A 192 8.32 -3.79 -8.10
N LEU A 193 8.47 -4.87 -8.86
CA LEU A 193 7.63 -5.09 -10.04
C LEU A 193 6.17 -5.37 -9.70
N PHE A 194 5.91 -6.07 -8.59
CA PHE A 194 4.56 -6.40 -8.08
C PHE A 194 4.45 -6.09 -6.60
N SER A 195 3.22 -5.89 -6.13
CA SER A 195 2.95 -5.88 -4.69
C SER A 195 2.92 -7.31 -4.12
N THR A 196 3.20 -7.44 -2.83
CA THR A 196 3.08 -8.71 -2.11
C THR A 196 1.62 -9.13 -1.90
N PHE A 197 0.65 -8.28 -2.24
CA PHE A 197 -0.76 -8.52 -1.97
C PHE A 197 -1.43 -9.28 -3.11
N ASN A 198 -1.90 -10.50 -2.83
CA ASN A 198 -2.71 -11.24 -3.78
C ASN A 198 -4.07 -10.56 -3.95
N SER A 199 -4.34 -10.02 -5.15
CA SER A 199 -5.58 -9.30 -5.46
C SER A 199 -6.84 -10.14 -5.18
N ASN A 200 -6.77 -11.47 -5.25
CA ASN A 200 -7.91 -12.34 -4.96
C ASN A 200 -8.30 -12.31 -3.46
N MET A 201 -7.35 -12.02 -2.59
CA MET A 201 -7.55 -11.92 -1.13
C MET A 201 -8.07 -10.56 -0.67
N ILE A 202 -7.94 -9.52 -1.49
CA ILE A 202 -8.34 -8.17 -1.14
C ILE A 202 -9.88 -8.06 -1.17
N ALA A 203 -10.46 -7.61 -0.07
CA ALA A 203 -11.87 -7.21 0.00
C ALA A 203 -12.04 -5.77 -0.44
N ASP A 204 -11.27 -4.85 0.15
CA ASP A 204 -11.28 -3.42 -0.15
C ASP A 204 -9.92 -2.79 0.15
N THR A 205 -9.70 -1.63 -0.45
CA THR A 205 -8.49 -0.84 -0.29
C THR A 205 -8.87 0.62 -0.06
N GLU A 206 -8.55 1.16 1.10
CA GLU A 206 -8.70 2.57 1.41
C GLU A 206 -7.35 3.27 1.27
N PHE A 207 -7.26 4.18 0.32
CA PHE A 207 -6.06 4.98 0.08
C PHE A 207 -6.32 6.44 0.45
N ILE A 208 -5.48 7.01 1.34
CA ILE A 208 -5.57 8.39 1.82
C ILE A 208 -4.26 9.10 1.45
N ALA A 209 -4.31 9.96 0.43
CA ALA A 209 -3.13 10.63 -0.12
C ALA A 209 -2.62 11.82 0.71
N GLY A 210 -3.21 12.05 1.89
CA GLY A 210 -2.84 13.10 2.85
C GLY A 210 -4.05 13.52 3.68
N GLY A 211 -3.84 14.31 4.72
CA GLY A 211 -4.92 14.73 5.61
C GLY A 211 -5.53 13.60 6.45
N PHE A 212 -4.81 12.50 6.67
CA PHE A 212 -5.30 11.34 7.40
C PHE A 212 -5.50 11.63 8.91
N SER A 213 -6.45 10.93 9.52
CA SER A 213 -6.91 11.15 10.91
C SER A 213 -5.84 10.83 11.96
N ALA A 214 -6.05 11.24 13.22
CA ALA A 214 -5.10 11.08 14.33
C ALA A 214 -4.82 9.62 14.72
N GLU A 215 -5.63 8.67 14.25
CA GLU A 215 -5.41 7.24 14.48
C GLU A 215 -4.20 6.66 13.73
N TYR A 216 -3.74 7.33 12.66
CA TYR A 216 -2.57 6.94 11.87
C TYR A 216 -1.37 7.82 12.20
N SER A 217 -0.19 7.23 12.34
CA SER A 217 1.06 7.97 12.60
C SER A 217 2.29 7.13 12.25
N GLY A 218 3.43 7.79 12.16
CA GLY A 218 4.71 7.15 11.86
C GLY A 218 5.10 7.21 10.39
N ARG A 219 4.30 7.89 9.55
CA ARG A 219 4.59 8.17 8.14
C ARG A 219 4.17 9.59 7.77
N LEU A 220 4.83 10.16 6.74
CA LEU A 220 4.68 11.57 6.37
C LEU A 220 3.75 11.80 5.17
N SER A 221 3.54 10.80 4.32
CA SER A 221 2.92 11.05 3.01
C SER A 221 1.50 10.56 2.89
N SER A 222 1.26 9.27 3.02
CA SER A 222 -0.04 8.65 2.79
C SER A 222 -0.30 7.45 3.70
N VAL A 223 -1.55 6.98 3.68
CA VAL A 223 -1.98 5.72 4.31
C VAL A 223 -2.68 4.86 3.26
N LEU A 224 -2.24 3.63 3.12
CA LEU A 224 -2.90 2.58 2.35
C LEU A 224 -3.35 1.49 3.31
N ASN A 225 -4.64 1.37 3.52
CA ASN A 225 -5.23 0.35 4.38
C ASN A 225 -5.90 -0.72 3.50
N ILE A 226 -5.32 -1.92 3.49
CA ILE A 226 -5.80 -3.08 2.75
C ILE A 226 -6.50 -4.02 3.73
N THR A 227 -7.76 -4.30 3.46
CA THR A 227 -8.54 -5.28 4.22
C THR A 227 -8.70 -6.54 3.40
N SER A 228 -8.34 -7.68 3.96
CA SER A 228 -8.52 -8.97 3.32
C SER A 228 -9.92 -9.54 3.52
N LYS A 229 -10.35 -10.46 2.66
CA LYS A 229 -11.65 -11.13 2.70
C LYS A 229 -11.82 -11.95 3.99
N ASN A 230 -13.04 -12.00 4.49
CA ASN A 230 -13.39 -12.79 5.68
C ASN A 230 -13.77 -14.26 5.37
N GLY A 231 -13.88 -14.61 4.08
CA GLY A 231 -14.35 -15.92 3.64
C GLY A 231 -15.88 -16.09 3.70
N ASP A 232 -16.36 -17.20 3.15
CA ASP A 232 -17.80 -17.50 3.07
C ASP A 232 -18.24 -18.35 4.28
N SER A 233 -19.23 -17.88 5.01
CA SER A 233 -19.80 -18.61 6.15
C SER A 233 -20.88 -19.64 5.78
N LYS A 234 -21.19 -19.79 4.47
CA LYS A 234 -22.17 -20.79 3.99
C LYS A 234 -21.58 -22.18 4.01
N ASN A 235 -22.41 -23.15 4.36
CA ASN A 235 -22.00 -24.55 4.34
C ASN A 235 -21.77 -25.03 2.91
N GLY A 236 -20.63 -25.68 2.68
CA GLY A 236 -20.30 -26.29 1.42
C GLY A 236 -21.16 -27.51 1.09
N LYS A 237 -21.05 -28.01 -0.15
CA LYS A 237 -21.81 -29.18 -0.63
C LYS A 237 -21.21 -30.52 -0.20
N LEU A 238 -19.93 -30.53 0.22
CA LEU A 238 -19.24 -31.76 0.63
C LEU A 238 -19.73 -32.23 2.02
N ASN A 239 -19.90 -33.53 2.21
CA ASN A 239 -20.33 -34.13 3.47
C ASN A 239 -19.19 -34.96 4.07
N TYR A 240 -18.69 -34.54 5.25
CA TYR A 240 -17.62 -35.22 5.98
C TYR A 240 -17.77 -35.07 7.50
N LYS A 241 -17.04 -35.88 8.25
CA LYS A 241 -17.21 -36.04 9.72
C LYS A 241 -17.13 -34.72 10.52
N TYR A 242 -16.27 -33.79 10.11
CA TYR A 242 -16.01 -32.54 10.84
C TYR A 242 -16.69 -31.31 10.22
N LYS A 243 -17.63 -31.46 9.26
CA LYS A 243 -18.36 -30.40 8.57
C LYS A 243 -18.98 -29.36 9.49
N LYS A 244 -19.40 -29.77 10.68
CA LYS A 244 -20.00 -28.86 11.70
C LYS A 244 -19.01 -27.79 12.19
N TYR A 245 -17.71 -28.06 12.17
CA TYR A 245 -16.68 -27.19 12.72
C TYR A 245 -15.87 -26.47 11.64
N PHE A 246 -15.68 -27.10 10.50
CA PHE A 246 -14.90 -26.62 9.40
C PHE A 246 -15.51 -27.13 8.10
N ASP A 247 -15.94 -26.22 7.23
CA ASP A 247 -16.54 -26.55 5.96
C ASP A 247 -15.84 -25.83 4.83
N PHE A 248 -15.84 -26.43 3.65
CA PHE A 248 -15.28 -25.90 2.42
C PHE A 248 -16.43 -25.46 1.50
N SER A 249 -16.51 -24.18 1.15
CA SER A 249 -17.59 -23.63 0.35
C SER A 249 -17.23 -23.52 -1.12
N LYS A 250 -16.09 -22.92 -1.43
CA LYS A 250 -15.65 -22.68 -2.82
C LYS A 250 -14.14 -22.52 -2.92
N ALA A 251 -13.62 -22.69 -4.14
CA ALA A 251 -12.24 -22.38 -4.48
C ALA A 251 -12.17 -21.62 -5.81
N ASN A 252 -11.13 -20.80 -5.93
CA ASN A 252 -10.75 -20.17 -7.19
C ASN A 252 -9.29 -20.54 -7.48
N CYS A 253 -8.98 -20.82 -8.74
CA CYS A 253 -7.63 -21.03 -9.21
C CYS A 253 -7.35 -20.09 -10.37
N GLU A 254 -6.24 -19.37 -10.34
CA GLU A 254 -5.79 -18.50 -11.43
C GLU A 254 -4.43 -18.97 -11.90
N VAL A 255 -4.26 -19.09 -13.21
CA VAL A 255 -3.01 -19.46 -13.86
C VAL A 255 -2.72 -18.40 -14.92
N SER A 256 -1.56 -17.78 -14.83
CA SER A 256 -1.07 -16.78 -15.78
C SER A 256 0.24 -17.25 -16.41
N THR A 257 0.83 -16.42 -17.27
CA THR A 257 2.16 -16.68 -17.87
C THR A 257 3.29 -16.71 -16.84
N LEU A 258 3.11 -16.14 -15.64
CA LEU A 258 4.17 -16.00 -14.64
C LEU A 258 3.88 -16.78 -13.35
N SER A 259 2.62 -16.83 -12.90
CA SER A 259 2.26 -17.32 -11.58
C SER A 259 1.00 -18.17 -11.57
N SER A 260 0.86 -18.96 -10.52
CA SER A 260 -0.38 -19.64 -10.16
C SER A 260 -0.84 -19.16 -8.81
N LYS A 261 -2.17 -18.98 -8.67
CA LYS A 261 -2.84 -18.59 -7.43
C LYS A 261 -3.96 -19.58 -7.14
N ILE A 262 -4.13 -19.89 -5.88
CA ILE A 262 -5.27 -20.65 -5.38
C ILE A 262 -5.88 -19.90 -4.20
N GLN A 263 -7.19 -19.88 -4.14
CA GLN A 263 -7.95 -19.39 -2.98
C GLN A 263 -9.00 -20.40 -2.62
N ALA A 264 -9.13 -20.71 -1.35
CA ALA A 264 -10.15 -21.58 -0.79
C ALA A 264 -10.81 -20.90 0.41
N GLU A 265 -12.10 -21.05 0.56
CA GLU A 265 -12.84 -20.46 1.66
C GLU A 265 -14.01 -21.32 2.10
N GLY A 266 -14.49 -21.08 3.32
CA GLY A 266 -15.62 -21.83 3.85
C GLY A 266 -16.04 -21.40 5.24
N ALA A 267 -17.02 -22.15 5.78
CA ALA A 267 -17.53 -21.92 7.12
C ALA A 267 -16.56 -22.47 8.19
N LEU A 268 -16.41 -21.70 9.25
CA LEU A 268 -15.79 -22.09 10.51
C LEU A 268 -16.86 -22.03 11.60
N TYR A 269 -16.72 -22.78 12.70
CA TYR A 269 -17.66 -22.76 13.80
C TYR A 269 -18.01 -21.31 14.23
N LYS A 270 -19.29 -20.92 14.02
CA LYS A 270 -19.79 -19.53 14.20
C LYS A 270 -19.00 -18.45 13.43
N GLY A 271 -18.42 -18.78 12.28
CA GLY A 271 -17.63 -17.84 11.50
C GLY A 271 -17.26 -18.34 10.11
N SER A 272 -16.13 -17.89 9.61
CA SER A 272 -15.64 -18.21 8.28
C SER A 272 -14.12 -18.24 8.24
N TRP A 273 -13.57 -18.87 7.22
CA TRP A 273 -12.14 -18.88 6.94
C TRP A 273 -11.89 -18.68 5.45
N VAL A 274 -10.74 -18.14 5.13
CA VAL A 274 -10.19 -18.04 3.78
C VAL A 274 -8.69 -18.28 3.80
N LEU A 275 -8.21 -19.00 2.81
CA LEU A 275 -6.79 -19.26 2.56
C LEU A 275 -6.48 -18.93 1.12
N SER A 276 -5.40 -18.21 0.87
CA SER A 276 -4.87 -17.95 -0.45
C SER A 276 -3.39 -18.25 -0.51
N ALA A 277 -2.93 -18.82 -1.63
CA ALA A 277 -1.52 -19.04 -1.92
C ALA A 277 -1.23 -18.61 -3.35
N ARG A 278 -0.05 -18.03 -3.57
CA ARG A 278 0.49 -17.66 -4.88
C ARG A 278 1.95 -18.09 -4.97
N ARG A 279 2.36 -18.56 -6.15
CA ARG A 279 3.77 -18.82 -6.48
C ARG A 279 4.04 -18.53 -7.95
N THR A 280 5.16 -17.89 -8.23
CA THR A 280 5.70 -17.80 -9.59
C THR A 280 6.42 -19.10 -9.95
N TYR A 281 6.53 -19.39 -11.24
CA TYR A 281 7.22 -20.59 -11.74
C TYR A 281 8.23 -20.26 -12.84
N PHE A 282 8.73 -19.04 -12.86
CA PHE A 282 9.76 -18.61 -13.80
C PHE A 282 11.04 -19.46 -13.66
N ASP A 283 11.41 -19.77 -12.41
CA ASP A 283 12.49 -20.70 -12.09
C ASP A 283 12.36 -22.05 -12.82
N LYS A 284 11.12 -22.57 -12.92
CA LYS A 284 10.89 -23.88 -13.57
C LYS A 284 11.08 -23.84 -15.08
N PHE A 285 10.73 -22.74 -15.73
CA PHE A 285 10.98 -22.57 -17.15
C PHE A 285 12.47 -22.41 -17.44
N VAL A 286 13.17 -21.63 -16.63
CA VAL A 286 14.63 -21.44 -16.73
C VAL A 286 15.33 -22.79 -16.54
N SER A 287 15.05 -23.50 -15.44
CA SER A 287 15.63 -24.84 -15.18
C SER A 287 15.35 -25.83 -16.31
N LEU A 288 14.12 -25.82 -16.87
CA LEU A 288 13.78 -26.70 -17.98
C LEU A 288 14.63 -26.41 -19.23
N TYR A 289 14.82 -25.09 -19.55
CA TYR A 289 15.65 -24.69 -20.69
C TYR A 289 17.10 -25.16 -20.52
N TYR A 290 17.74 -24.88 -19.38
CA TYR A 290 19.13 -25.26 -19.12
C TYR A 290 19.32 -26.77 -19.00
N ASN A 291 18.35 -27.49 -18.45
CA ASN A 291 18.38 -28.98 -18.46
C ASN A 291 18.29 -29.56 -19.89
N LEU A 292 17.55 -28.90 -20.79
CA LEU A 292 17.45 -29.37 -22.20
C LEU A 292 18.70 -29.05 -23.02
N THR A 293 19.41 -27.96 -22.65
CA THR A 293 20.67 -27.57 -23.33
C THR A 293 21.91 -28.19 -22.70
N ASN A 294 21.78 -28.89 -21.56
CA ASN A 294 22.88 -29.40 -20.73
C ASN A 294 23.88 -28.30 -20.29
N GLU A 295 23.37 -27.11 -20.07
CA GLU A 295 24.13 -25.96 -19.57
C GLU A 295 23.86 -25.74 -18.09
N THR A 296 24.76 -25.05 -17.39
CA THR A 296 24.57 -24.66 -15.98
C THR A 296 23.54 -23.56 -15.87
N GLU A 297 22.63 -23.63 -14.88
CA GLU A 297 21.60 -22.62 -14.64
C GLU A 297 22.19 -21.39 -13.93
N PRO A 298 22.44 -20.26 -14.63
CA PRO A 298 23.12 -19.09 -14.05
C PRO A 298 22.15 -18.19 -13.27
N PHE A 299 20.85 -18.41 -13.42
CA PHE A 299 19.82 -17.52 -12.86
C PHE A 299 18.63 -18.32 -12.35
N LYS A 300 18.26 -18.12 -11.08
CA LYS A 300 17.08 -18.70 -10.48
C LYS A 300 16.34 -17.65 -9.68
N TYR A 301 15.07 -17.43 -10.03
CA TYR A 301 14.21 -16.50 -9.30
C TYR A 301 12.79 -17.04 -9.15
N TYR A 302 12.25 -16.96 -7.95
CA TYR A 302 10.83 -17.18 -7.68
C TYR A 302 10.40 -16.40 -6.45
N PHE A 303 9.09 -16.14 -6.35
CA PHE A 303 8.47 -15.70 -5.11
C PHE A 303 7.22 -16.50 -4.80
N TRP A 304 6.83 -16.48 -3.55
CA TRP A 304 5.58 -17.05 -3.08
C TRP A 304 4.98 -16.21 -1.98
N ASP A 305 3.64 -16.28 -1.82
CA ASP A 305 2.92 -15.75 -0.68
C ASP A 305 1.76 -16.66 -0.26
N ILE A 306 1.48 -16.65 1.03
CA ILE A 306 0.36 -17.36 1.66
C ILE A 306 -0.34 -16.40 2.60
N HIS A 307 -1.66 -16.33 2.50
CA HIS A 307 -2.49 -15.52 3.37
C HIS A 307 -3.66 -16.34 3.89
N PHE A 308 -3.79 -16.42 5.20
CA PHE A 308 -4.89 -17.06 5.91
C PHE A 308 -5.63 -16.03 6.75
N LYS A 309 -6.97 -16.07 6.76
CA LYS A 309 -7.81 -15.31 7.69
C LYS A 309 -8.94 -16.18 8.21
N GLY A 310 -9.12 -16.18 9.53
CA GLY A 310 -10.22 -16.83 10.21
C GLY A 310 -10.99 -15.86 11.09
N LEU A 311 -12.31 -15.89 11.02
CA LEU A 311 -13.21 -15.03 11.77
C LEU A 311 -14.16 -15.89 12.60
N ILE A 312 -14.36 -15.56 13.87
CA ILE A 312 -15.27 -16.25 14.79
C ILE A 312 -16.12 -15.21 15.55
N ASN A 313 -17.43 -15.35 15.47
CA ASN A 313 -18.37 -14.62 16.30
C ASN A 313 -18.57 -15.37 17.63
N LEU A 314 -17.89 -14.95 18.69
CA LEU A 314 -17.99 -15.56 20.00
C LEU A 314 -19.42 -15.45 20.55
N ASN A 315 -20.01 -14.27 20.40
CA ASN A 315 -21.42 -13.97 20.66
C ASN A 315 -21.84 -12.74 19.82
N GLN A 316 -23.03 -12.19 20.07
CA GLN A 316 -23.57 -11.04 19.31
C GLN A 316 -22.72 -9.77 19.46
N ASN A 317 -21.98 -9.63 20.56
CA ASN A 317 -21.22 -8.43 20.89
C ASN A 317 -19.71 -8.61 20.71
N ASN A 318 -19.21 -9.82 20.48
CA ASN A 318 -17.81 -10.12 20.43
C ASN A 318 -17.44 -10.90 19.17
N GLN A 319 -16.53 -10.34 18.38
CA GLN A 319 -15.97 -10.94 17.19
C GLN A 319 -14.46 -11.02 17.33
N LEU A 320 -13.87 -12.17 17.01
CA LEU A 320 -12.44 -12.40 16.97
C LEU A 320 -12.02 -12.73 15.54
N THR A 321 -10.96 -12.08 15.07
CA THR A 321 -10.38 -12.32 13.75
C THR A 321 -8.89 -12.59 13.90
N TYR A 322 -8.41 -13.64 13.26
CA TYR A 322 -6.99 -13.93 13.12
C TYR A 322 -6.62 -13.88 11.65
N SER A 323 -5.58 -13.10 11.31
CA SER A 323 -5.01 -12.99 9.97
C SER A 323 -3.52 -13.29 10.01
N GLN A 324 -3.04 -14.08 9.06
CA GLN A 324 -1.62 -14.39 8.90
C GLN A 324 -1.24 -14.30 7.44
N PHE A 325 -0.25 -13.47 7.15
CA PHE A 325 0.37 -13.33 5.84
C PHE A 325 1.85 -13.71 5.93
N SER A 326 2.36 -14.37 4.90
CA SER A 326 3.79 -14.65 4.71
C SER A 326 4.10 -14.64 3.22
N GLY A 327 5.14 -13.92 2.82
CA GLY A 327 5.65 -13.88 1.45
C GLY A 327 7.15 -13.78 1.44
N LYS A 328 7.78 -14.43 0.47
CA LYS A 328 9.23 -14.44 0.30
C LYS A 328 9.60 -14.44 -1.17
N ASP A 329 10.65 -13.71 -1.49
CA ASP A 329 11.39 -13.74 -2.75
C ASP A 329 12.72 -14.46 -2.55
N ASP A 330 13.19 -15.15 -3.58
CA ASP A 330 14.44 -15.90 -3.59
C ASP A 330 15.10 -15.75 -4.98
N LEU A 331 16.26 -15.08 -5.01
CA LEU A 331 17.05 -14.82 -6.20
C LEU A 331 18.43 -15.43 -6.02
N TYR A 332 18.87 -16.19 -6.98
CA TYR A 332 20.21 -16.75 -7.06
C TYR A 332 20.80 -16.49 -8.45
N LEU A 333 22.03 -16.00 -8.47
CA LEU A 333 22.84 -15.78 -9.67
C LEU A 333 24.16 -16.53 -9.52
N ASP A 334 24.54 -17.27 -10.55
CA ASP A 334 25.84 -17.89 -10.70
C ASP A 334 26.48 -17.31 -11.97
N LEU A 335 27.48 -16.48 -11.76
CA LEU A 335 28.18 -15.74 -12.83
C LEU A 335 29.59 -16.31 -13.08
N GLY A 336 29.79 -17.58 -12.79
CA GLY A 336 31.04 -18.28 -13.08
C GLY A 336 31.26 -18.57 -14.57
N GLY A 337 32.53 -18.62 -15.02
CA GLY A 337 32.92 -18.99 -16.35
C GLY A 337 34.34 -19.55 -16.37
N ASP A 338 34.71 -20.28 -17.42
CA ASP A 338 36.01 -20.98 -17.53
C ASP A 338 37.24 -20.07 -17.36
N ASP A 339 37.07 -18.73 -17.57
CA ASP A 339 38.16 -17.75 -17.51
C ASP A 339 38.07 -16.78 -16.32
N PHE A 340 37.04 -16.92 -15.44
CA PHE A 340 36.79 -16.00 -14.31
C PHE A 340 36.45 -16.77 -13.05
N PRO A 341 36.77 -16.21 -11.84
CA PRO A 341 36.34 -16.78 -10.58
C PRO A 341 34.83 -16.99 -10.55
N ALA A 342 34.38 -18.10 -9.97
CA ALA A 342 32.96 -18.35 -9.81
C ALA A 342 32.36 -17.34 -8.80
N ILE A 343 31.42 -16.51 -9.26
CA ILE A 343 30.74 -15.52 -8.45
C ILE A 343 29.32 -16.02 -8.19
N ASN A 344 29.02 -16.31 -6.92
CA ASN A 344 27.72 -16.72 -6.45
C ASN A 344 27.05 -15.55 -5.73
N PHE A 345 25.85 -15.21 -6.13
CA PHE A 345 25.06 -14.16 -5.52
C PHE A 345 23.68 -14.68 -5.13
N GLY A 346 23.43 -14.78 -3.84
CA GLY A 346 22.16 -15.15 -3.26
C GLY A 346 21.47 -13.93 -2.65
N TRP A 347 20.15 -13.85 -2.82
CA TRP A 347 19.38 -12.74 -2.33
C TRP A 347 17.98 -13.16 -1.98
N ASP A 348 17.61 -13.05 -0.71
CA ASP A 348 16.26 -13.34 -0.27
C ASP A 348 15.68 -12.23 0.60
N TRP A 349 14.39 -11.97 0.42
CA TRP A 349 13.65 -11.01 1.25
C TRP A 349 12.19 -11.41 1.39
N GLY A 350 11.53 -10.88 2.44
CA GLY A 350 10.12 -11.17 2.63
C GLY A 350 9.50 -10.58 3.89
N ASN A 351 8.20 -10.73 3.98
CA ASN A 351 7.39 -10.30 5.11
C ASN A 351 6.63 -11.47 5.72
N ALA A 352 6.53 -11.47 7.03
CA ALA A 352 5.63 -12.35 7.79
C ALA A 352 4.85 -11.52 8.80
N THR A 353 3.52 -11.58 8.74
CA THR A 353 2.63 -10.77 9.60
C THR A 353 1.57 -11.65 10.23
N LYS A 354 1.32 -11.44 11.52
CA LYS A 354 0.24 -12.09 12.29
C LYS A 354 -0.56 -11.02 13.00
N VAL A 355 -1.87 -11.05 12.83
CA VAL A 355 -2.80 -10.09 13.45
C VAL A 355 -3.88 -10.84 14.19
N LEU A 356 -4.15 -10.44 15.43
CA LEU A 356 -5.30 -10.85 16.20
C LEU A 356 -6.13 -9.61 16.53
N SER A 357 -7.32 -9.52 15.94
CA SER A 357 -8.26 -8.42 16.13
C SER A 357 -9.46 -8.87 16.96
N TRP A 358 -9.76 -8.11 18.00
CA TRP A 358 -10.96 -8.30 18.82
C TRP A 358 -11.85 -7.07 18.70
N LYS A 359 -13.06 -7.27 18.17
CA LYS A 359 -14.11 -6.26 18.07
C LYS A 359 -15.16 -6.52 19.15
N TYR A 360 -15.45 -5.50 19.95
CA TYR A 360 -16.37 -5.59 21.08
C TYR A 360 -17.38 -4.44 21.09
N LEU A 361 -18.68 -4.79 21.12
CA LEU A 361 -19.81 -3.86 21.24
C LEU A 361 -20.45 -4.02 22.62
N PRO A 362 -19.98 -3.30 23.66
CA PRO A 362 -20.57 -3.40 24.99
C PRO A 362 -22.03 -2.94 25.03
N ASN A 363 -22.35 -1.91 24.27
CA ASN A 363 -23.71 -1.37 24.11
C ASN A 363 -23.81 -0.53 22.83
N SER A 364 -24.97 0.12 22.62
CA SER A 364 -25.26 0.94 21.43
C SER A 364 -24.33 2.14 21.21
N ASN A 365 -23.66 2.62 22.25
CA ASN A 365 -22.89 3.87 22.18
C ASN A 365 -21.39 3.64 22.00
N TYR A 366 -20.90 2.42 22.23
CA TYR A 366 -19.48 2.12 22.24
C TYR A 366 -19.13 0.97 21.29
N PHE A 367 -18.10 1.18 20.52
CA PHE A 367 -17.44 0.15 19.73
C PHE A 367 -15.94 0.16 20.05
N ILE A 368 -15.42 -0.96 20.51
CA ILE A 368 -14.01 -1.12 20.90
C ILE A 368 -13.37 -2.11 19.93
N GLU A 369 -12.22 -1.73 19.40
CA GLU A 369 -11.38 -2.60 18.59
C GLU A 369 -9.98 -2.67 19.19
N THR A 370 -9.48 -3.88 19.40
CA THR A 370 -8.13 -4.14 19.91
C THR A 370 -7.39 -5.03 18.92
N ASN A 371 -6.28 -4.52 18.42
CA ASN A 371 -5.42 -5.21 17.46
C ASN A 371 -4.06 -5.52 18.08
N PHE A 372 -3.68 -6.80 18.05
CA PHE A 372 -2.34 -7.29 18.34
C PHE A 372 -1.71 -7.68 17.01
N SER A 373 -0.57 -7.09 16.67
CA SER A 373 0.15 -7.42 15.45
C SER A 373 1.62 -7.72 15.72
N ASN A 374 2.14 -8.67 14.96
CA ASN A 374 3.56 -8.99 14.92
C ASN A 374 3.96 -9.10 13.45
N THR A 375 4.75 -8.15 12.97
CA THR A 375 5.30 -8.13 11.62
C THR A 375 6.81 -8.33 11.67
N GLN A 376 7.33 -9.14 10.78
CA GLN A 376 8.75 -9.32 10.55
C GLN A 376 9.05 -9.14 9.07
N TYR A 377 9.97 -8.24 8.76
CA TYR A 377 10.63 -8.11 7.47
C TYR A 377 12.05 -8.62 7.59
N THR A 378 12.48 -9.43 6.62
CA THR A 378 13.85 -9.94 6.51
C THR A 378 14.39 -9.65 5.12
N PHE A 379 15.67 -9.38 5.06
CA PHE A 379 16.42 -9.17 3.84
C PHE A 379 17.84 -9.68 4.04
N ASN A 380 18.25 -10.65 3.23
CA ASN A 380 19.57 -11.27 3.29
C ASN A 380 20.22 -11.22 1.93
N VAL A 381 21.52 -10.89 1.90
CA VAL A 381 22.37 -10.97 0.70
C VAL A 381 23.58 -11.82 1.06
N ASP A 382 23.81 -12.84 0.25
CA ASP A 382 24.98 -13.69 0.30
C ASP A 382 25.76 -13.51 -1.01
N PHE A 383 26.98 -13.09 -0.93
CA PHE A 383 27.88 -12.92 -2.07
C PHE A 383 29.15 -13.72 -1.83
N ALA A 384 29.46 -14.67 -2.69
CA ALA A 384 30.67 -15.48 -2.61
C ALA A 384 31.47 -15.40 -3.90
N VAL A 385 32.77 -15.25 -3.77
CA VAL A 385 33.73 -15.33 -4.89
C VAL A 385 34.66 -16.49 -4.60
N ASN A 386 34.63 -17.52 -5.45
CA ASN A 386 35.44 -18.70 -5.32
C ASN A 386 36.62 -18.59 -6.30
N PHE A 387 37.83 -18.51 -5.76
CA PHE A 387 39.09 -18.50 -6.56
C PHE A 387 39.66 -19.91 -6.58
N GLU A 388 39.68 -20.54 -7.75
CA GLU A 388 40.50 -21.73 -8.03
C GLU A 388 41.77 -21.25 -8.67
N VAL A 389 42.90 -21.33 -7.99
CA VAL A 389 44.23 -21.06 -8.59
C VAL A 389 44.82 -22.41 -8.97
N ASP A 390 44.73 -22.76 -10.26
CA ASP A 390 45.43 -23.90 -10.84
C ASP A 390 46.94 -23.63 -10.80
N SER A 391 47.61 -24.12 -9.78
CA SER A 391 49.08 -24.01 -9.66
C SER A 391 49.78 -25.11 -10.48
N THR A 392 49.85 -24.94 -11.80
CA THR A 392 50.59 -25.87 -12.70
C THR A 392 52.10 -25.88 -12.46
N GLU A 393 52.63 -25.06 -11.54
CA GLU A 393 54.09 -24.94 -11.28
C GLU A 393 54.56 -25.17 -9.82
N ALA A 394 53.68 -25.53 -8.88
CA ALA A 394 54.09 -25.79 -7.50
C ALA A 394 53.54 -27.15 -7.02
N GLU A 395 54.44 -28.00 -6.56
CA GLU A 395 54.17 -29.38 -6.10
C GLU A 395 53.48 -29.45 -4.72
N ASP A 396 52.74 -28.51 -4.27
CA ASP A 396 51.89 -28.66 -3.02
C ASP A 396 50.81 -27.58 -2.94
N ASP A 397 49.58 -28.06 -2.76
CA ASP A 397 48.35 -27.38 -2.40
C ASP A 397 47.68 -26.47 -3.45
N ASP A 398 46.56 -26.96 -4.01
CA ASP A 398 45.52 -26.17 -4.64
C ASP A 398 45.02 -25.11 -3.64
N PHE A 399 45.33 -23.83 -3.90
CA PHE A 399 44.85 -22.75 -3.04
C PHE A 399 43.43 -22.39 -3.44
N GLN A 400 42.48 -22.83 -2.65
CA GLN A 400 41.10 -22.41 -2.74
C GLN A 400 40.85 -21.29 -1.74
N ALA A 401 40.46 -20.12 -2.20
CA ALA A 401 40.07 -19.01 -1.33
C ALA A 401 38.61 -18.64 -1.64
N ASP A 402 37.76 -18.87 -0.64
CA ASP A 402 36.37 -18.46 -0.67
C ASP A 402 36.21 -17.12 0.06
N LEU A 403 35.87 -16.06 -0.67
CA LEU A 403 35.54 -14.77 -0.09
C LEU A 403 34.01 -14.63 -0.01
N GLU A 404 33.47 -14.72 1.21
CA GLU A 404 32.04 -14.58 1.47
C GLU A 404 31.73 -13.23 2.11
N PHE A 405 30.77 -12.51 1.55
CA PHE A 405 30.13 -11.33 2.13
C PHE A 405 28.67 -11.62 2.41
N ASN A 406 28.26 -11.47 3.65
CA ASN A 406 26.87 -11.68 4.05
C ASN A 406 26.30 -10.39 4.64
N THR A 407 25.08 -10.06 4.29
CA THR A 407 24.35 -8.93 4.84
C THR A 407 22.96 -9.37 5.29
N ASP A 408 22.66 -9.21 6.56
CA ASP A 408 21.35 -9.47 7.14
C ASP A 408 20.68 -8.17 7.58
N ASN A 409 19.44 -7.94 7.17
CA ASN A 409 18.59 -6.87 7.68
C ASN A 409 17.28 -7.45 8.18
N ILE A 410 16.94 -7.15 9.44
CA ILE A 410 15.73 -7.63 10.09
C ILE A 410 15.01 -6.47 10.75
N VAL A 411 13.72 -6.31 10.43
CA VAL A 411 12.79 -5.42 11.13
C VAL A 411 11.71 -6.27 11.77
N GLN A 412 11.59 -6.20 13.09
CA GLN A 412 10.48 -6.80 13.84
C GLN A 412 9.64 -5.69 14.46
N ASP A 413 8.32 -5.77 14.29
CA ASP A 413 7.33 -4.84 14.83
C ASP A 413 6.28 -5.59 15.64
N LEU A 414 6.35 -5.45 16.95
CA LEU A 414 5.31 -5.93 17.87
C LEU A 414 4.46 -4.75 18.31
N SER A 415 3.20 -4.73 17.88
CA SER A 415 2.29 -3.61 18.12
C SER A 415 1.00 -4.04 18.79
N ILE A 416 0.51 -3.18 19.68
CA ILE A 416 -0.82 -3.29 20.29
C ILE A 416 -1.50 -1.94 20.10
N LYS A 417 -2.67 -1.94 19.48
CA LYS A 417 -3.49 -0.76 19.27
C LYS A 417 -4.92 -1.02 19.77
N GLN A 418 -5.44 -0.10 20.59
CA GLN A 418 -6.84 -0.14 20.99
C GLN A 418 -7.53 1.16 20.58
N THR A 419 -8.67 1.04 19.94
CA THR A 419 -9.50 2.15 19.48
C THR A 419 -10.87 2.03 20.11
N LEU A 420 -11.34 3.10 20.70
CA LEU A 420 -12.70 3.28 21.22
C LEU A 420 -13.44 4.29 20.33
N ASN A 421 -14.54 3.88 19.74
CA ASN A 421 -15.49 4.75 19.08
C ASN A 421 -16.68 4.98 20.03
N TYR A 422 -16.94 6.24 20.34
CA TYR A 422 -18.06 6.66 21.19
C TYR A 422 -19.04 7.51 20.39
N PHE A 423 -20.25 7.00 20.23
CA PHE A 423 -21.36 7.64 19.53
C PHE A 423 -22.22 8.40 20.54
N ALA A 424 -21.78 9.61 20.91
CA ALA A 424 -22.44 10.42 21.93
C ALA A 424 -23.79 10.95 21.44
N SER A 425 -23.87 11.37 20.18
CA SER A 425 -25.07 11.86 19.50
C SER A 425 -24.85 11.84 17.99
N ASP A 426 -25.86 12.16 17.20
CA ASP A 426 -25.74 12.35 15.75
C ASP A 426 -24.83 13.55 15.39
N ILE A 427 -24.74 14.51 16.33
CA ILE A 427 -23.92 15.72 16.19
C ILE A 427 -22.47 15.43 16.60
N PHE A 428 -22.22 14.48 17.50
CA PHE A 428 -20.95 14.33 18.19
C PHE A 428 -20.49 12.87 18.24
N LYS A 429 -19.45 12.54 17.50
CA LYS A 429 -18.83 11.21 17.48
C LYS A 429 -17.37 11.34 17.89
N VAL A 430 -16.91 10.53 18.82
CA VAL A 430 -15.52 10.52 19.32
C VAL A 430 -14.86 9.24 18.96
N LYS A 431 -13.63 9.32 18.44
CA LYS A 431 -12.70 8.19 18.28
C LYS A 431 -11.45 8.49 19.09
N MET A 432 -11.09 7.63 20.02
CA MET A 432 -9.87 7.75 20.82
C MET A 432 -9.21 6.40 21.00
N GLY A 433 -7.94 6.42 21.29
CA GLY A 433 -7.22 5.18 21.53
C GLY A 433 -5.78 5.39 21.92
N TRP A 434 -5.10 4.28 22.08
CA TRP A 434 -3.67 4.23 22.35
C TRP A 434 -3.00 3.16 21.50
N GLU A 435 -1.71 3.33 21.30
CA GLU A 435 -0.86 2.41 20.55
C GLU A 435 0.49 2.27 21.26
N TYR A 436 0.93 1.04 21.41
CA TYR A 436 2.26 0.67 21.85
C TYR A 436 2.95 -0.11 20.74
N LYS A 437 4.09 0.35 20.31
CA LYS A 437 4.90 -0.25 19.24
C LYS A 437 6.31 -0.50 19.76
N ASN A 438 6.76 -1.76 19.72
CA ASN A 438 8.10 -2.17 20.06
C ASN A 438 8.77 -2.71 18.80
N LEU A 439 9.76 -1.97 18.31
CA LEU A 439 10.49 -2.30 17.11
C LEU A 439 11.84 -2.91 17.47
N LYS A 440 12.33 -3.84 16.67
CA LYS A 440 13.69 -4.33 16.71
C LYS A 440 14.26 -4.29 15.31
N LEU A 441 15.29 -3.46 15.13
CA LEU A 441 16.01 -3.34 13.87
C LEU A 441 17.40 -3.92 14.08
N LYS A 442 17.81 -4.83 13.18
CA LYS A 442 19.09 -5.50 13.20
C LYS A 442 19.68 -5.47 11.79
N TYR A 443 20.87 -4.94 11.67
CA TYR A 443 21.65 -4.99 10.44
C TYR A 443 23.02 -5.53 10.77
N ILE A 444 23.44 -6.59 10.09
CA ILE A 444 24.76 -7.23 10.26
C ILE A 444 25.39 -7.34 8.88
N ARG A 445 26.67 -7.03 8.81
CA ARG A 445 27.52 -7.31 7.68
C ARG A 445 28.70 -8.16 8.14
N SER A 446 28.92 -9.28 7.48
CA SER A 446 30.01 -10.21 7.74
C SER A 446 30.89 -10.41 6.51
N PHE A 447 32.14 -10.75 6.73
CA PHE A 447 33.10 -11.11 5.70
C PHE A 447 33.90 -12.33 6.16
N ALA A 448 34.02 -13.36 5.33
CA ALA A 448 34.71 -14.62 5.62
C ALA A 448 34.30 -15.22 7.00
N GLY A 449 33.01 -15.14 7.35
CA GLY A 449 32.49 -15.62 8.63
C GLY A 449 32.71 -14.70 9.84
N GLU A 450 33.49 -13.61 9.69
CA GLU A 450 33.75 -12.62 10.73
C GLU A 450 32.77 -11.46 10.62
N GLU A 451 32.16 -11.04 11.75
CA GLU A 451 31.28 -9.90 11.79
C GLU A 451 32.06 -8.58 11.67
N LEU A 452 31.90 -7.87 10.55
CA LEU A 452 32.54 -6.57 10.30
C LEU A 452 31.79 -5.42 10.96
N PHE A 453 30.46 -5.48 10.93
CA PHE A 453 29.61 -4.40 11.37
C PHE A 453 28.27 -4.92 11.90
N ARG A 454 27.83 -4.38 13.05
CA ARG A 454 26.51 -4.64 13.62
C ARG A 454 25.84 -3.35 14.06
N LEU A 455 24.68 -3.07 13.51
CA LEU A 455 23.77 -2.06 14.03
C LEU A 455 22.53 -2.75 14.59
N GLN A 456 22.24 -2.52 15.85
CA GLN A 456 21.04 -3.01 16.50
C GLN A 456 20.36 -1.88 17.25
N SER A 457 19.04 -1.78 17.12
CA SER A 457 18.25 -0.75 17.77
C SER A 457 16.87 -1.28 18.13
N ASP A 458 16.41 -0.89 19.33
CA ASP A 458 15.11 -1.32 19.88
C ASP A 458 14.23 -0.07 20.17
N PRO A 459 13.74 0.66 19.15
CA PRO A 459 12.91 1.83 19.36
C PRO A 459 11.53 1.46 19.89
N ILE A 460 11.04 2.23 20.86
CA ILE A 460 9.71 2.09 21.44
C ILE A 460 8.92 3.37 21.17
N ILE A 461 7.72 3.20 20.63
CA ILE A 461 6.78 4.28 20.33
C ILE A 461 5.52 4.06 21.14
N LYS A 462 5.15 5.03 21.99
CA LYS A 462 3.90 5.02 22.74
C LYS A 462 3.08 6.21 22.31
N SER A 463 1.83 6.01 22.00
CA SER A 463 0.99 7.10 21.51
C SER A 463 -0.42 7.02 22.08
N ILE A 464 -1.02 8.21 22.24
CA ILE A 464 -2.43 8.38 22.53
C ILE A 464 -2.99 9.29 21.44
N PHE A 465 -4.14 8.93 20.90
CA PHE A 465 -4.83 9.74 19.89
C PHE A 465 -6.27 10.02 20.30
N TYR A 466 -6.76 11.16 19.86
CA TYR A 466 -8.12 11.61 20.02
C TYR A 466 -8.58 12.26 18.72
N SER A 467 -9.80 11.97 18.30
CA SER A 467 -10.47 12.58 17.15
C SER A 467 -11.95 12.75 17.45
N ASN A 468 -12.51 13.86 17.02
CA ASN A 468 -13.87 14.23 17.29
C ASN A 468 -14.53 14.75 16.01
N ILE A 469 -15.58 14.08 15.55
CA ILE A 469 -16.41 14.51 14.43
C ILE A 469 -17.61 15.26 14.97
N ILE A 470 -17.75 16.53 14.57
CA ILE A 470 -18.82 17.45 14.97
C ILE A 470 -19.62 17.81 13.72
N ASN A 471 -20.95 17.58 13.80
CA ASN A 471 -21.92 17.87 12.74
C ASN A 471 -22.95 18.89 13.26
N PRO A 472 -22.60 20.17 13.44
CA PRO A 472 -23.50 21.16 14.08
C PRO A 472 -24.76 21.42 13.25
N ILE A 473 -24.63 21.33 11.92
CA ILE A 473 -25.70 21.42 10.93
C ILE A 473 -25.45 20.40 9.82
N PRO A 474 -26.48 19.95 9.10
CA PRO A 474 -26.34 18.91 8.05
C PRO A 474 -25.34 19.27 6.95
N THR A 475 -25.18 20.57 6.65
CA THR A 475 -24.29 21.08 5.61
C THR A 475 -22.85 21.31 6.03
N PHE A 476 -22.54 21.20 7.33
CA PHE A 476 -21.21 21.47 7.88
C PHE A 476 -20.75 20.37 8.82
N ARG A 477 -19.59 19.81 8.54
CA ARG A 477 -18.94 18.80 9.35
C ARG A 477 -17.48 19.15 9.59
N MET A 478 -16.99 18.85 10.77
CA MET A 478 -15.63 19.08 11.17
C MET A 478 -15.07 17.90 11.92
N ASN A 479 -13.85 17.49 11.59
CA ASN A 479 -13.08 16.49 12.32
C ASN A 479 -11.87 17.19 12.94
N MET A 480 -11.77 17.20 14.26
CA MET A 480 -10.63 17.74 14.99
C MET A 480 -9.98 16.63 15.79
N GLY A 481 -8.68 16.55 15.73
CA GLY A 481 -7.96 15.54 16.48
C GLY A 481 -6.54 15.94 16.81
N PHE A 482 -5.90 15.15 17.64
CA PHE A 482 -4.49 15.25 17.94
C PHE A 482 -3.94 13.88 18.29
N ARG A 483 -2.63 13.73 18.10
CA ARG A 483 -1.86 12.60 18.58
C ARG A 483 -0.72 13.09 19.43
N VAL A 484 -0.50 12.43 20.55
CA VAL A 484 0.64 12.63 21.45
C VAL A 484 1.49 11.38 21.39
N THR A 485 2.77 11.55 21.09
CA THR A 485 3.70 10.42 20.93
C THR A 485 4.94 10.61 21.79
N ASP A 486 5.25 9.58 22.58
CA ASP A 486 6.50 9.38 23.30
C ASP A 486 7.38 8.41 22.49
N TYR A 487 8.52 8.90 22.00
CA TYR A 487 9.51 8.11 21.26
C TYR A 487 10.79 8.00 22.10
N ASN A 488 11.16 6.80 22.54
CA ASN A 488 12.22 6.58 23.52
C ASN A 488 13.63 7.05 23.09
N ARG A 489 13.80 7.40 21.80
CA ARG A 489 15.08 7.92 21.27
C ARG A 489 15.09 9.45 21.16
N TYR A 490 14.00 10.13 21.52
CA TYR A 490 13.88 11.58 21.51
C TYR A 490 13.28 12.09 22.82
N ASN A 491 13.88 13.10 23.41
CA ASN A 491 13.59 13.54 24.78
C ASN A 491 12.31 14.39 24.93
N GLU A 492 11.70 14.81 23.80
CA GLU A 492 10.50 15.65 23.83
C GLU A 492 9.28 14.84 23.38
N ILE A 493 8.15 15.12 24.00
CA ILE A 493 6.87 14.57 23.56
C ILE A 493 6.42 15.30 22.29
N LEU A 494 6.04 14.52 21.28
CA LEU A 494 5.56 15.04 20.01
C LEU A 494 4.05 15.25 20.07
N LEU A 495 3.58 16.35 19.52
CA LEU A 495 2.17 16.68 19.38
C LEU A 495 1.86 16.93 17.89
N ASP A 496 0.95 16.13 17.36
CA ASP A 496 0.50 16.16 15.96
C ASP A 496 -1.00 16.54 15.91
N PRO A 497 -1.35 17.84 15.86
CA PRO A 497 -2.72 18.31 15.72
C PRO A 497 -3.21 18.13 14.27
N ARG A 498 -4.51 17.92 14.10
CA ARG A 498 -5.15 17.72 12.80
C ARG A 498 -6.56 18.28 12.80
N ILE A 499 -6.95 18.89 11.68
CA ILE A 499 -8.30 19.41 11.48
C ILE A 499 -8.73 19.14 10.03
N GLY A 500 -9.93 18.66 9.86
CA GLY A 500 -10.60 18.52 8.57
C GLY A 500 -11.97 19.20 8.63
N ILE A 501 -12.33 19.88 7.56
CA ILE A 501 -13.60 20.59 7.43
C ILE A 501 -14.24 20.18 6.12
N LYS A 502 -15.55 19.97 6.16
CA LYS A 502 -16.40 19.77 4.99
C LYS A 502 -17.61 20.69 5.06
N TYR A 503 -17.84 21.39 3.97
CA TYR A 503 -19.03 22.23 3.78
C TYR A 503 -19.74 21.83 2.49
N THR A 504 -21.03 21.57 2.58
CA THR A 504 -21.90 21.17 1.45
C THR A 504 -22.94 22.30 1.19
N PRO A 505 -22.55 23.35 0.42
CA PRO A 505 -23.46 24.46 0.14
C PRO A 505 -24.72 24.05 -0.61
N ILE A 506 -24.62 23.04 -1.44
CA ILE A 506 -25.71 22.36 -2.13
C ILE A 506 -25.51 20.85 -2.03
N SER A 507 -26.58 20.08 -2.21
CA SER A 507 -26.57 18.61 -2.06
C SER A 507 -25.45 17.88 -2.85
N ASP A 508 -25.06 18.46 -3.98
CA ASP A 508 -24.15 17.81 -4.93
C ASP A 508 -22.73 18.39 -4.94
N LEU A 509 -22.46 19.42 -4.14
CA LEU A 509 -21.14 20.05 -4.03
C LEU A 509 -20.61 19.95 -2.60
N ALA A 510 -19.45 19.34 -2.43
CA ALA A 510 -18.72 19.32 -1.16
C ALA A 510 -17.40 20.09 -1.31
N LEU A 511 -17.22 21.12 -0.46
CA LEU A 511 -15.96 21.84 -0.29
C LEU A 511 -15.26 21.26 0.94
N LYS A 512 -13.98 20.92 0.80
CA LYS A 512 -13.20 20.28 1.85
C LYS A 512 -11.91 21.04 2.09
N ALA A 513 -11.49 21.09 3.34
CA ALA A 513 -10.19 21.65 3.74
C ALA A 513 -9.59 20.76 4.83
N SER A 514 -8.27 20.58 4.80
CA SER A 514 -7.56 19.84 5.85
C SER A 514 -6.22 20.48 6.15
N TRP A 515 -5.88 20.50 7.43
CA TRP A 515 -4.55 20.80 7.92
C TRP A 515 -4.17 19.77 8.98
N GLY A 516 -2.89 19.37 8.99
CA GLY A 516 -2.39 18.48 10.02
C GLY A 516 -0.88 18.37 10.02
N LYS A 517 -0.32 18.04 11.19
CA LYS A 517 1.09 17.74 11.38
C LYS A 517 1.27 16.24 11.54
N TYR A 518 2.37 15.74 10.97
CA TYR A 518 2.69 14.31 10.90
C TYR A 518 4.15 14.08 11.25
N SER A 519 4.44 13.01 11.99
CA SER A 519 5.79 12.64 12.42
C SER A 519 6.14 11.23 11.98
N GLN A 520 7.39 10.99 11.56
CA GLN A 520 7.94 9.70 11.16
C GLN A 520 9.19 9.36 11.95
N PHE A 521 9.33 8.10 12.38
CA PHE A 521 10.35 7.62 13.32
C PHE A 521 11.37 6.68 12.70
N LEU A 522 11.06 6.16 11.53
CA LEU A 522 11.92 5.29 10.73
C LEU A 522 12.10 5.91 9.35
N TYR A 523 13.25 5.72 8.74
CA TYR A 523 13.54 6.11 7.37
C TYR A 523 14.28 4.99 6.66
N THR A 524 14.32 5.02 5.34
CA THR A 524 15.15 4.11 4.55
C THR A 524 16.32 4.85 3.95
N ILE A 525 17.46 4.20 3.93
CA ILE A 525 18.66 4.69 3.22
C ILE A 525 18.59 4.04 1.83
N ASN A 526 18.54 4.87 0.80
CA ASN A 526 18.53 4.41 -0.59
C ASN A 526 19.57 5.18 -1.38
N GLU A 527 20.32 4.50 -2.21
CA GLU A 527 21.21 5.16 -3.18
C GLU A 527 20.37 5.85 -4.26
N GLU A 528 20.85 7.01 -4.73
CA GLU A 528 20.12 7.80 -5.74
C GLU A 528 19.99 7.10 -7.08
N ASP A 529 20.97 6.24 -7.41
CA ASP A 529 21.07 5.57 -8.72
C ASP A 529 20.40 4.20 -8.76
N GLU A 530 19.69 3.78 -7.67
CA GLU A 530 18.97 2.51 -7.67
C GLU A 530 17.87 2.48 -8.73
N LEU A 531 18.11 1.65 -9.74
CA LEU A 531 17.18 1.38 -10.84
C LEU A 531 15.95 0.61 -10.37
N LEU A 532 16.19 -0.34 -9.50
CA LEU A 532 15.20 -1.20 -8.86
C LEU A 532 15.29 -0.94 -7.36
N ARG A 533 14.18 -0.62 -6.72
CA ARG A 533 14.10 -0.57 -5.27
C ARG A 533 14.02 -2.01 -4.74
N ILE A 534 15.13 -2.70 -4.76
CA ILE A 534 15.20 -4.10 -4.36
C ILE A 534 15.28 -4.19 -2.84
N VAL A 535 15.93 -3.20 -2.20
CA VAL A 535 16.23 -3.20 -0.77
C VAL A 535 15.71 -1.93 -0.11
N ASP A 536 15.01 -2.11 1.00
CA ASP A 536 14.71 -1.03 1.95
C ASP A 536 15.50 -1.26 3.24
N PHE A 537 16.59 -0.51 3.43
CA PHE A 537 17.34 -0.52 4.68
C PHE A 537 16.66 0.41 5.68
N TRP A 538 15.79 -0.14 6.49
CA TRP A 538 15.08 0.60 7.53
C TRP A 538 16.02 0.96 8.69
N GLN A 539 16.07 2.23 9.03
CA GLN A 539 16.82 2.78 10.12
C GLN A 539 15.90 3.60 11.04
N PRO A 540 16.12 3.56 12.37
CA PRO A 540 15.46 4.48 13.27
C PRO A 540 16.15 5.85 13.21
N ILE A 541 15.39 6.92 13.46
CA ILE A 541 15.97 8.25 13.65
C ILE A 541 17.08 8.17 14.72
N PRO A 542 18.25 8.74 14.48
CA PRO A 542 19.37 8.68 15.44
C PRO A 542 19.00 9.24 16.81
N ASP A 543 19.68 8.76 17.86
CA ASP A 543 19.43 9.17 19.24
C ASP A 543 19.58 10.68 19.44
N GLY A 544 18.58 11.29 20.06
CA GLY A 544 18.55 12.74 20.33
C GLY A 544 18.19 13.60 19.12
N GLN A 545 18.12 13.04 17.92
CA GLN A 545 17.72 13.79 16.72
C GLN A 545 16.19 13.91 16.62
N LYS A 546 15.75 15.02 16.01
CA LYS A 546 14.31 15.26 15.80
C LYS A 546 13.75 14.28 14.77
N PRO A 547 12.59 13.66 15.03
CA PRO A 547 11.87 12.90 14.02
C PRO A 547 11.57 13.73 12.78
N GLN A 548 11.48 13.07 11.65
CA GLN A 548 11.01 13.69 10.41
C GLN A 548 9.58 14.19 10.59
N THR A 549 9.27 15.37 10.07
CA THR A 549 7.93 15.95 10.17
C THR A 549 7.48 16.53 8.84
N SER A 550 6.19 16.47 8.61
CA SER A 550 5.51 17.14 7.49
C SER A 550 4.24 17.82 7.97
N GLU A 551 3.90 18.94 7.37
CA GLU A 551 2.57 19.53 7.52
C GLU A 551 1.81 19.42 6.20
N HIS A 552 0.52 19.08 6.27
CA HIS A 552 -0.34 19.02 5.10
C HIS A 552 -1.34 20.16 5.13
N PHE A 553 -1.39 20.94 4.06
CA PHE A 553 -2.44 21.93 3.77
C PHE A 553 -3.13 21.48 2.49
N ILE A 554 -4.40 21.10 2.58
CA ILE A 554 -5.13 20.53 1.45
C ILE A 554 -6.48 21.22 1.35
N LEU A 555 -6.82 21.65 0.13
CA LEU A 555 -8.13 22.21 -0.22
C LEU A 555 -8.69 21.42 -1.40
N GLY A 556 -9.97 21.12 -1.36
CA GLY A 556 -10.61 20.38 -2.44
C GLY A 556 -12.09 20.69 -2.60
N ALA A 557 -12.60 20.36 -3.77
CA ALA A 557 -14.00 20.35 -4.09
C ALA A 557 -14.37 19.05 -4.80
N GLU A 558 -15.48 18.47 -4.39
CA GLU A 558 -16.07 17.28 -5.01
C GLU A 558 -17.47 17.63 -5.52
N TYR A 559 -17.75 17.29 -6.76
CA TYR A 559 -19.05 17.50 -7.38
C TYR A 559 -19.66 16.15 -7.78
N TRP A 560 -20.81 15.86 -7.20
CA TRP A 560 -21.61 14.67 -7.49
C TRP A 560 -22.47 14.94 -8.72
N ILE A 561 -22.17 14.30 -9.83
CA ILE A 561 -22.91 14.44 -11.08
C ILE A 561 -24.10 13.47 -11.10
N SER A 562 -23.82 12.23 -10.78
CA SER A 562 -24.80 11.14 -10.66
C SER A 562 -24.12 9.94 -9.97
N GLU A 563 -24.85 8.85 -9.77
CA GLU A 563 -24.31 7.62 -9.21
C GLU A 563 -23.07 7.12 -9.97
N GLY A 564 -21.96 6.96 -9.27
CA GLY A 564 -20.67 6.55 -9.87
C GLY A 564 -20.00 7.61 -10.74
N ASN A 565 -20.56 8.83 -10.85
CA ASN A 565 -20.00 9.94 -11.62
C ASN A 565 -19.68 11.11 -10.69
N ILE A 566 -18.40 11.21 -10.32
CA ILE A 566 -17.90 12.23 -9.40
C ILE A 566 -16.72 12.93 -10.03
N PHE A 567 -16.72 14.24 -10.00
CA PHE A 567 -15.58 15.07 -10.35
C PHE A 567 -14.97 15.66 -9.08
N SER A 568 -13.65 15.57 -8.92
CA SER A 568 -12.92 16.17 -7.82
C SER A 568 -11.73 16.99 -8.31
N ILE A 569 -11.48 18.09 -7.60
CA ILE A 569 -10.31 18.94 -7.74
C ILE A 569 -9.71 19.14 -6.37
N GLU A 570 -8.38 18.94 -6.25
CA GLU A 570 -7.65 19.14 -5.00
C GLU A 570 -6.37 19.93 -5.27
N THR A 571 -6.00 20.78 -4.32
CA THR A 571 -4.67 21.42 -4.26
C THR A 571 -4.05 21.16 -2.91
N TYR A 572 -2.72 21.00 -2.90
CA TYR A 572 -1.99 20.71 -1.67
C TYR A 572 -0.68 21.47 -1.60
N TYR A 573 -0.24 21.73 -0.37
CA TYR A 573 1.10 22.20 -0.02
C TYR A 573 1.60 21.38 1.19
N LYS A 574 2.79 20.78 1.06
CA LYS A 574 3.40 19.89 2.05
C LYS A 574 4.85 20.30 2.29
N PRO A 575 5.15 21.13 3.30
CA PRO A 575 6.52 21.34 3.77
C PRO A 575 6.99 20.11 4.58
N TYR A 576 8.24 19.74 4.39
CA TYR A 576 8.95 18.67 5.09
C TYR A 576 10.13 19.25 5.88
N LEU A 577 10.32 18.78 7.11
CA LEU A 577 11.41 19.18 7.99
C LEU A 577 12.11 17.94 8.54
N ASN A 578 13.42 18.06 8.75
CA ASN A 578 14.28 17.01 9.27
C ASN A 578 14.19 15.71 8.44
N ILE A 579 14.09 15.82 7.09
CA ILE A 579 14.20 14.66 6.20
C ILE A 579 15.66 14.19 6.21
N TYR A 580 15.85 12.85 6.24
CA TYR A 580 17.17 12.25 6.24
C TYR A 580 17.51 11.72 4.85
N ASP A 581 18.71 12.05 4.38
CA ASP A 581 19.26 11.60 3.09
C ASP A 581 20.65 11.02 3.31
N LEU A 582 21.12 10.16 2.40
CA LEU A 582 22.43 9.54 2.48
C LEU A 582 23.53 10.62 2.45
N ASN A 583 24.49 10.50 3.35
CA ASN A 583 25.67 11.36 3.33
C ASN A 583 26.67 10.88 2.27
N PRO A 584 26.93 11.63 1.18
CA PRO A 584 27.81 11.19 0.11
C PRO A 584 29.28 11.08 0.53
N LYS A 585 29.66 11.59 1.71
CA LYS A 585 31.04 11.54 2.24
C LYS A 585 31.36 10.30 3.06
N VAL A 586 30.38 9.42 3.32
CA VAL A 586 30.57 8.22 4.17
C VAL A 586 31.48 7.15 3.56
N GLU A 587 31.83 7.24 2.28
CA GLU A 587 32.72 6.27 1.62
C GLU A 587 34.10 6.11 2.26
N GLN A 588 34.52 7.02 3.16
CA GLN A 588 35.89 7.01 3.72
C GLN A 588 35.97 6.83 5.23
N ASN A 589 34.87 6.94 6.02
CA ASN A 589 34.95 6.83 7.48
C ASN A 589 33.62 6.38 8.10
N ILE A 590 33.56 5.16 8.61
CA ILE A 590 32.37 4.51 9.21
C ILE A 590 31.90 5.25 10.52
N GLN A 591 32.68 6.21 11.02
CA GLN A 591 32.33 6.99 12.22
C GLN A 591 31.54 8.28 11.93
N GLU A 592 31.37 8.67 10.66
CA GLU A 592 30.60 9.85 10.31
C GLU A 592 29.09 9.52 10.22
N THR A 593 28.27 10.54 10.43
CA THR A 593 26.80 10.41 10.38
C THR A 593 26.36 9.89 9.02
N ILE A 594 25.76 8.69 8.96
CA ILE A 594 25.32 8.01 7.73
C ILE A 594 24.26 8.84 6.98
N ALA A 595 23.48 9.64 7.69
CA ALA A 595 22.40 10.41 7.11
C ALA A 595 22.48 11.89 7.47
N LEU A 596 22.26 12.76 6.49
CA LEU A 596 22.18 14.21 6.64
C LEU A 596 20.73 14.65 6.80
N SER A 597 20.49 15.63 7.66
CA SER A 597 19.17 16.23 7.85
C SER A 597 18.93 17.35 6.84
N GLY A 598 17.77 17.35 6.23
CA GLY A 598 17.36 18.34 5.23
C GLY A 598 15.92 18.83 5.38
N LYS A 599 15.48 19.59 4.39
CA LYS A 599 14.13 20.12 4.24
C LYS A 599 13.62 19.80 2.85
N GLY A 600 12.31 19.89 2.68
CA GLY A 600 11.70 19.77 1.36
C GLY A 600 10.34 20.43 1.31
N GLU A 601 9.83 20.59 0.13
CA GLU A 601 8.46 21.01 -0.10
C GLU A 601 7.86 20.33 -1.33
N ALA A 602 6.57 20.07 -1.27
CA ALA A 602 5.80 19.55 -2.38
C ALA A 602 4.49 20.32 -2.47
N TYR A 603 4.11 20.74 -3.68
CA TYR A 603 2.81 21.36 -3.92
C TYR A 603 2.26 20.93 -5.29
N GLY A 604 0.94 20.94 -5.42
CA GLY A 604 0.32 20.52 -6.67
C GLY A 604 -1.17 20.75 -6.75
N LEU A 605 -1.69 20.41 -7.93
CA LEU A 605 -3.10 20.44 -8.29
C LEU A 605 -3.47 19.08 -8.90
N GLU A 606 -4.56 18.50 -8.44
CA GLU A 606 -5.06 17.19 -8.88
C GLU A 606 -6.49 17.31 -9.39
N LEU A 607 -6.77 16.64 -10.49
CA LEU A 607 -8.10 16.50 -11.08
C LEU A 607 -8.40 15.00 -11.21
N LEU A 608 -9.58 14.58 -10.77
CA LEU A 608 -10.06 13.20 -10.93
C LEU A 608 -11.52 13.23 -11.37
N TYR A 609 -11.81 12.55 -12.46
CA TYR A 609 -13.17 12.28 -12.90
C TYR A 609 -13.40 10.76 -12.88
N ARG A 610 -14.23 10.28 -11.97
CA ARG A 610 -14.77 8.93 -11.97
C ARG A 610 -15.99 8.88 -12.86
N LEU A 611 -16.08 7.85 -13.68
CA LEU A 611 -17.20 7.68 -14.61
C LEU A 611 -17.80 6.29 -14.48
N ASN A 612 -19.13 6.23 -14.49
CA ASN A 612 -19.91 5.01 -14.55
C ASN A 612 -21.20 5.31 -15.36
N ILE A 613 -21.10 5.23 -16.68
CA ILE A 613 -22.16 5.63 -17.61
C ILE A 613 -22.50 4.45 -18.50
N ALA A 614 -23.71 3.88 -18.31
CA ALA A 614 -24.20 2.73 -19.08
C ALA A 614 -23.21 1.55 -19.04
N LYS A 615 -22.50 1.30 -20.14
CA LYS A 615 -21.52 0.21 -20.29
C LYS A 615 -20.09 0.66 -20.04
N PHE A 616 -19.85 1.95 -19.80
CA PHE A 616 -18.53 2.51 -19.55
C PHE A 616 -18.31 2.71 -18.05
N SER A 617 -17.15 2.34 -17.57
CA SER A 617 -16.75 2.59 -16.18
C SER A 617 -15.23 2.80 -16.10
N GLY A 618 -14.78 3.63 -15.14
CA GLY A 618 -13.37 3.91 -14.98
C GLY A 618 -13.09 5.28 -14.38
N TRP A 619 -11.95 5.87 -14.73
CA TRP A 619 -11.56 7.23 -14.31
C TRP A 619 -10.58 7.86 -15.28
N ILE A 620 -10.51 9.17 -15.22
CA ILE A 620 -9.53 10.01 -15.88
C ILE A 620 -8.93 10.91 -14.82
N SER A 621 -7.62 11.03 -14.79
CA SER A 621 -6.90 11.82 -13.80
C SER A 621 -5.81 12.66 -14.44
N TYR A 622 -5.53 13.79 -13.82
CA TYR A 622 -4.42 14.66 -14.14
C TYR A 622 -3.86 15.27 -12.87
N ALA A 623 -2.55 15.31 -12.75
CA ALA A 623 -1.86 15.97 -11.66
C ALA A 623 -0.76 16.90 -12.19
N TYR A 624 -0.67 18.08 -11.59
CA TYR A 624 0.50 18.94 -11.65
C TYR A 624 1.17 18.95 -10.28
N SER A 625 2.48 18.75 -10.23
CA SER A 625 3.25 18.79 -8.99
C SER A 625 4.61 19.41 -9.17
N ASN A 626 5.15 19.98 -8.10
CA ASN A 626 6.53 20.41 -8.02
C ASN A 626 7.09 19.99 -6.65
N ILE A 627 8.25 19.37 -6.68
CA ILE A 627 8.85 18.77 -5.49
C ILE A 627 10.32 19.16 -5.43
N THR A 628 10.73 19.82 -4.33
CA THR A 628 12.10 20.21 -4.09
C THR A 628 12.63 19.67 -2.78
N ARG A 629 13.94 19.47 -2.73
CA ARG A 629 14.70 19.06 -1.54
C ARG A 629 15.87 20.02 -1.34
N THR A 630 16.27 20.20 -0.08
CA THR A 630 17.45 20.95 0.31
C THR A 630 18.14 20.17 1.42
N VAL A 631 19.39 19.78 1.21
CA VAL A 631 20.19 19.00 2.17
C VAL A 631 21.53 19.68 2.32
N ASP A 632 22.10 19.67 3.54
CA ASP A 632 23.44 20.13 3.83
C ASP A 632 24.46 19.07 3.34
N LEU A 633 25.00 19.25 2.15
CA LEU A 633 25.91 18.30 1.50
C LEU A 633 27.36 18.46 1.97
N ASN A 634 27.77 19.59 2.52
CA ASN A 634 29.13 19.82 2.98
C ASN A 634 29.33 19.44 4.47
N SER A 635 28.24 19.14 5.20
CA SER A 635 28.24 18.69 6.60
C SER A 635 28.87 19.69 7.59
N ASP A 636 28.84 21.00 7.29
CA ASP A 636 29.38 22.02 8.20
C ASP A 636 28.34 22.46 9.24
N GLY A 637 27.12 21.95 9.20
CA GLY A 637 26.02 22.28 10.09
C GLY A 637 25.31 23.60 9.74
N VAL A 638 25.76 24.30 8.68
CA VAL A 638 25.22 25.59 8.25
C VAL A 638 24.48 25.44 6.94
N ILE A 639 23.20 25.10 7.02
CA ILE A 639 22.31 24.95 5.83
C ILE A 639 22.21 26.25 5.00
N TRP A 640 22.80 27.35 5.44
CA TRP A 640 22.64 28.71 4.88
C TRP A 640 23.68 29.11 3.85
N ASP A 641 24.93 28.63 3.96
CA ASP A 641 26.04 29.10 3.16
C ASP A 641 26.18 28.38 1.81
N GLU A 642 25.81 27.12 1.74
CA GLU A 642 25.84 26.28 0.53
C GLU A 642 24.50 25.58 0.31
N LYS A 643 23.45 26.38 0.26
CA LYS A 643 22.09 25.89 0.11
C LYS A 643 21.88 25.31 -1.28
N GLU A 644 21.97 24.02 -1.42
CA GLU A 644 21.62 23.33 -2.64
C GLU A 644 20.13 22.97 -2.62
N VAL A 645 19.35 23.67 -3.40
CA VAL A 645 17.95 23.34 -3.67
C VAL A 645 17.89 22.60 -5.00
N TYR A 646 17.40 21.36 -4.99
CA TYR A 646 17.33 20.53 -6.18
C TYR A 646 15.96 19.86 -6.31
N PRO A 647 15.50 19.53 -7.54
CA PRO A 647 14.30 18.74 -7.73
C PRO A 647 14.43 17.36 -7.09
N ALA A 648 13.40 16.87 -6.43
CA ALA A 648 13.42 15.50 -5.92
C ALA A 648 13.56 14.48 -7.06
N LYS A 649 14.16 13.31 -6.77
CA LYS A 649 14.36 12.21 -7.74
C LYS A 649 13.08 11.84 -8.51
N TYR A 650 11.93 11.91 -7.85
CA TYR A 650 10.65 11.51 -8.41
C TYR A 650 9.78 12.69 -8.86
N ASP A 651 10.35 13.89 -9.00
CA ASP A 651 9.61 15.05 -9.46
C ASP A 651 9.21 14.88 -10.93
N LYS A 652 7.91 14.74 -11.18
CA LYS A 652 7.29 14.65 -12.50
C LYS A 652 6.18 15.70 -12.56
N PRO A 653 6.44 16.91 -13.10
CA PRO A 653 5.48 18.02 -13.05
C PRO A 653 4.11 17.71 -13.61
N HIS A 654 4.03 16.96 -14.67
CA HIS A 654 2.77 16.60 -15.31
C HIS A 654 2.57 15.08 -15.31
N ASN A 655 1.43 14.61 -14.82
CA ASN A 655 1.04 13.21 -14.83
C ASN A 655 -0.43 13.10 -15.24
N PHE A 656 -0.67 12.46 -16.37
CA PHE A 656 -2.00 12.13 -16.87
C PHE A 656 -2.17 10.63 -16.85
N SER A 657 -3.29 10.13 -16.34
CA SER A 657 -3.66 8.73 -16.48
C SER A 657 -5.16 8.57 -16.73
N SER A 658 -5.53 7.52 -17.44
CA SER A 658 -6.91 7.13 -17.65
C SER A 658 -7.05 5.62 -17.67
N VAL A 659 -8.16 5.16 -17.13
CA VAL A 659 -8.61 3.76 -17.20
C VAL A 659 -10.06 3.78 -17.63
N ILE A 660 -10.38 3.15 -18.75
CA ILE A 660 -11.74 3.05 -19.25
C ILE A 660 -12.04 1.59 -19.58
N SER A 661 -13.07 1.04 -18.96
CA SER A 661 -13.59 -0.31 -19.21
C SER A 661 -14.94 -0.21 -19.92
N TYR A 662 -15.10 -0.97 -20.98
CA TYR A 662 -16.33 -1.09 -21.75
C TYR A 662 -16.88 -2.50 -21.68
N GLU A 663 -18.13 -2.66 -21.24
CA GLU A 663 -18.83 -3.93 -21.18
C GLU A 663 -19.57 -4.18 -22.49
N LEU A 664 -18.93 -4.93 -23.41
CA LEU A 664 -19.52 -5.27 -24.71
C LEU A 664 -20.81 -6.07 -24.51
N ASN A 665 -20.74 -7.05 -23.60
CA ASN A 665 -21.88 -7.84 -23.11
C ASN A 665 -21.50 -8.39 -21.71
N PRO A 666 -22.44 -8.99 -20.93
CA PRO A 666 -22.16 -9.48 -19.57
C PRO A 666 -20.96 -10.43 -19.45
N LYS A 667 -20.56 -11.09 -20.54
CA LYS A 667 -19.46 -12.07 -20.58
C LYS A 667 -18.16 -11.51 -21.17
N VAL A 668 -18.19 -10.35 -21.82
CA VAL A 668 -17.01 -9.80 -22.52
C VAL A 668 -16.80 -8.35 -22.14
N LYS A 669 -15.61 -8.04 -21.64
CA LYS A 669 -15.19 -6.70 -21.23
C LYS A 669 -13.87 -6.35 -21.91
N ILE A 670 -13.77 -5.11 -22.34
CA ILE A 670 -12.56 -4.51 -22.91
C ILE A 670 -12.16 -3.40 -21.97
N ALA A 671 -10.90 -3.31 -21.60
CA ALA A 671 -10.39 -2.19 -20.81
C ALA A 671 -9.12 -1.63 -21.46
N VAL A 672 -8.99 -0.32 -21.39
CA VAL A 672 -7.82 0.41 -21.84
C VAL A 672 -7.26 1.24 -20.70
N SER A 673 -5.94 1.38 -20.65
CA SER A 673 -5.29 2.36 -19.80
C SER A 673 -4.29 3.16 -20.60
N CYS A 674 -4.16 4.45 -20.26
CA CYS A 674 -3.20 5.35 -20.86
C CYS A 674 -2.49 6.12 -19.75
N VAL A 675 -1.17 6.20 -19.83
CA VAL A 675 -0.34 6.99 -18.93
C VAL A 675 0.56 7.88 -19.77
N ALA A 676 0.58 9.17 -19.45
CA ALA A 676 1.49 10.13 -20.05
C ALA A 676 2.03 11.05 -18.94
N SER A 677 3.34 11.14 -18.80
CA SER A 677 3.95 11.98 -17.75
C SER A 677 5.23 12.65 -18.21
N SER A 678 5.60 13.72 -17.50
CA SER A 678 6.94 14.29 -17.61
C SER A 678 7.99 13.22 -17.29
N GLY A 679 9.17 13.35 -17.91
CA GLY A 679 10.32 12.49 -17.59
C GLY A 679 10.74 12.67 -16.12
N GLN A 680 11.23 11.59 -15.53
CA GLN A 680 11.86 11.59 -14.21
C GLN A 680 13.13 12.43 -14.23
N THR A 681 13.48 13.03 -13.10
CA THR A 681 14.76 13.73 -12.94
C THR A 681 15.93 12.76 -12.85
N TYR A 682 17.10 13.22 -13.28
CA TYR A 682 18.37 12.52 -13.09
C TYR A 682 19.53 13.52 -12.99
N THR A 683 20.65 13.10 -12.40
CA THR A 683 21.88 13.89 -12.33
C THR A 683 22.66 13.71 -13.64
N PRO A 684 22.82 14.77 -14.47
CA PRO A 684 23.46 14.64 -15.77
C PRO A 684 24.97 14.45 -15.63
N VAL A 685 25.56 13.60 -16.45
CA VAL A 685 27.01 13.56 -16.66
C VAL A 685 27.39 14.69 -17.61
N ILE A 686 28.19 15.65 -17.16
CA ILE A 686 28.60 16.84 -17.91
C ILE A 686 30.02 16.75 -18.44
N GLY A 687 30.77 15.76 -18.02
CA GLY A 687 32.14 15.55 -18.47
C GLY A 687 32.72 14.24 -17.96
N LYS A 688 33.97 13.99 -18.36
CA LYS A 688 34.76 12.85 -17.85
C LYS A 688 36.09 13.31 -17.30
N VAL A 689 36.57 12.65 -16.27
CA VAL A 689 37.91 12.80 -15.73
C VAL A 689 38.71 11.53 -16.02
N HIS A 690 39.93 11.70 -16.48
CA HIS A 690 40.87 10.61 -16.70
C HIS A 690 41.70 10.41 -15.44
N GLN A 691 41.58 9.26 -14.82
CA GLN A 691 42.41 8.84 -13.71
C GLN A 691 43.43 7.79 -14.22
N ALA A 692 44.73 8.11 -14.13
CA ALA A 692 45.76 7.12 -14.36
C ALA A 692 46.05 6.40 -13.02
N GLY A 693 45.68 5.12 -12.95
CA GLY A 693 46.04 4.25 -11.82
C GLY A 693 47.38 3.57 -12.07
N GLN A 694 48.23 3.44 -11.04
CA GLN A 694 49.37 2.55 -11.05
C GLN A 694 48.85 1.17 -10.62
N ASP A 695 49.14 0.11 -11.36
CA ASP A 695 48.82 -1.24 -10.93
C ASP A 695 49.58 -1.58 -9.63
N SER A 696 49.04 -2.48 -8.83
CA SER A 696 49.59 -2.87 -7.51
C SER A 696 50.98 -3.52 -7.61
N TYR A 697 51.44 -3.85 -8.79
CA TYR A 697 52.73 -4.49 -9.06
C TYR A 697 53.78 -3.56 -9.67
N GLY A 698 53.47 -2.26 -9.84
CA GLY A 698 54.48 -1.27 -10.27
C GLY A 698 54.91 -1.38 -11.76
N SER A 699 54.17 -2.09 -12.59
CA SER A 699 54.40 -2.19 -14.01
C SER A 699 53.86 -0.94 -14.72
N LEU A 700 54.73 -0.16 -15.30
CA LEU A 700 54.41 1.02 -16.10
C LEU A 700 53.96 0.70 -17.53
N GLU A 701 53.94 -0.58 -17.93
CA GLU A 701 53.74 -0.95 -19.32
C GLU A 701 52.30 -0.86 -19.82
N LYS A 702 51.31 -0.90 -18.93
CA LYS A 702 49.90 -0.63 -19.26
C LYS A 702 49.21 0.01 -18.06
N PRO A 703 49.23 1.34 -17.90
CA PRO A 703 48.44 1.97 -16.85
C PRO A 703 46.97 1.70 -17.12
N TYR A 704 46.27 1.16 -16.11
CA TYR A 704 44.82 1.07 -16.18
C TYR A 704 44.27 2.49 -16.27
N GLN A 705 43.51 2.77 -17.32
CA GLN A 705 42.87 4.07 -17.52
C GLN A 705 41.44 3.97 -17.02
N TYR A 706 41.14 4.62 -15.93
CA TYR A 706 39.75 4.78 -15.43
C TYR A 706 39.21 6.14 -15.86
N PHE A 707 38.02 6.11 -16.44
CA PHE A 707 37.27 7.32 -16.68
C PHE A 707 36.18 7.47 -15.62
N GLY A 708 36.30 8.53 -14.81
CA GLY A 708 35.24 8.90 -13.85
C GLY A 708 34.25 9.88 -14.48
N ASN A 709 33.00 9.85 -14.04
CA ASN A 709 31.99 10.83 -14.41
C ASN A 709 32.21 12.14 -13.68
N ILE A 710 32.08 13.27 -14.38
CA ILE A 710 31.87 14.59 -13.76
C ILE A 710 30.35 14.83 -13.83
N PHE A 711 29.72 14.90 -12.66
CA PHE A 711 28.29 15.12 -12.56
C PHE A 711 27.95 16.61 -12.56
N GLY A 712 26.82 16.96 -13.16
CA GLY A 712 26.21 18.27 -13.08
C GLY A 712 25.38 18.44 -11.80
N GLN A 713 24.44 19.40 -11.82
CA GLN A 713 23.53 19.63 -10.69
C GLN A 713 22.73 18.34 -10.38
N ARG A 714 22.63 18.02 -9.10
CA ARG A 714 21.83 16.88 -8.61
C ARG A 714 20.39 16.97 -9.13
N ASN A 715 19.92 15.92 -9.81
CA ASN A 715 18.60 15.85 -10.43
C ASN A 715 18.28 17.03 -11.40
N GLY A 716 19.30 17.71 -11.95
CA GLY A 716 19.18 18.92 -12.75
C GLY A 716 18.68 18.70 -14.18
N SER A 717 18.52 17.46 -14.61
CA SER A 717 18.01 17.13 -15.95
C SER A 717 16.84 16.14 -15.88
N ARG A 718 16.11 16.00 -16.99
CA ARG A 718 14.97 15.09 -17.09
C ARG A 718 15.12 14.14 -18.27
N TYR A 719 14.71 12.88 -18.07
CA TYR A 719 14.48 11.94 -19.13
C TYR A 719 13.38 12.45 -20.08
N PRO A 720 13.30 11.94 -21.33
CA PRO A 720 12.17 12.20 -22.22
C PRO A 720 10.81 11.89 -21.57
N PRO A 721 9.72 12.55 -22.04
CA PRO A 721 8.39 12.24 -21.54
C PRO A 721 8.04 10.76 -21.67
N TYR A 722 7.38 10.24 -20.64
CA TYR A 722 6.89 8.86 -20.58
C TYR A 722 5.52 8.74 -21.22
N PHE A 723 5.30 7.69 -22.02
CA PHE A 723 4.01 7.37 -22.60
C PHE A 723 3.79 5.86 -22.66
N ARG A 724 2.61 5.38 -22.21
CA ARG A 724 2.21 3.97 -22.31
C ARG A 724 0.70 3.86 -22.53
N PHE A 725 0.34 2.97 -23.44
CA PHE A 725 -1.04 2.62 -23.70
C PHE A 725 -1.21 1.09 -23.62
N ASP A 726 -2.15 0.63 -22.78
CA ASP A 726 -2.38 -0.78 -22.52
C ASP A 726 -3.81 -1.18 -22.89
N LEU A 727 -3.98 -2.42 -23.33
CA LEU A 727 -5.28 -3.00 -23.71
C LEU A 727 -5.50 -4.32 -23.00
N SER A 728 -6.70 -4.55 -22.49
CA SER A 728 -7.13 -5.81 -21.89
C SER A 728 -8.48 -6.27 -22.45
N LEU A 729 -8.57 -7.57 -22.76
CA LEU A 729 -9.81 -8.24 -23.13
C LEU A 729 -10.06 -9.38 -22.14
N SER A 730 -11.20 -9.38 -21.49
CA SER A 730 -11.64 -10.48 -20.61
C SER A 730 -12.92 -11.13 -21.13
N ARG A 731 -12.96 -12.46 -21.09
CA ARG A 731 -14.11 -13.24 -21.54
C ARG A 731 -14.46 -14.33 -20.54
N GLU A 732 -15.69 -14.34 -20.05
CA GLU A 732 -16.24 -15.39 -19.20
C GLU A 732 -16.86 -16.52 -20.05
N LYS A 733 -16.57 -17.76 -19.68
CA LYS A 733 -17.07 -18.97 -20.32
C LYS A 733 -17.37 -20.03 -19.28
N THR A 734 -18.28 -20.95 -19.60
CA THR A 734 -18.55 -22.16 -18.82
C THR A 734 -17.87 -23.35 -19.49
N SER A 735 -17.12 -24.14 -18.72
CA SER A 735 -16.47 -25.36 -19.22
C SER A 735 -17.54 -26.39 -19.62
N LYS A 736 -17.47 -26.87 -20.86
CA LYS A 736 -18.38 -27.91 -21.36
C LYS A 736 -18.09 -29.30 -20.73
N TRP A 737 -16.86 -29.54 -20.24
CA TRP A 737 -16.43 -30.84 -19.75
C TRP A 737 -16.61 -30.99 -18.24
N PHE A 738 -16.42 -29.90 -17.50
CA PHE A 738 -16.37 -29.93 -16.04
C PHE A 738 -17.48 -29.11 -15.37
N GLY A 739 -18.24 -28.31 -16.14
CA GLY A 739 -19.36 -27.49 -15.63
C GLY A 739 -19.01 -26.28 -14.78
N PHE A 740 -17.72 -25.93 -14.62
CA PHE A 740 -17.31 -24.73 -13.89
C PHE A 740 -17.14 -23.52 -14.81
N ASP A 741 -17.26 -22.34 -14.25
CA ASP A 741 -17.05 -21.07 -14.95
C ASP A 741 -15.57 -20.67 -14.91
N TYR A 742 -15.09 -20.09 -16.01
CA TYR A 742 -13.74 -19.57 -16.09
C TYR A 742 -13.68 -18.26 -16.89
N VAL A 743 -12.73 -17.39 -16.53
CA VAL A 743 -12.45 -16.14 -17.22
C VAL A 743 -11.12 -16.25 -17.94
N GLN A 744 -11.12 -15.96 -19.23
CA GLN A 744 -9.92 -15.81 -20.06
C GLN A 744 -9.56 -14.33 -20.12
N LYS A 745 -8.30 -13.99 -19.89
CA LYS A 745 -7.76 -12.64 -19.98
C LYS A 745 -6.65 -12.60 -21.02
N PHE A 746 -6.72 -11.63 -21.95
CA PHE A 746 -5.68 -11.30 -22.90
C PHE A 746 -5.31 -9.85 -22.68
N GLN A 747 -4.02 -9.58 -22.57
CA GLN A 747 -3.55 -8.22 -22.25
C GLN A 747 -2.35 -7.89 -23.13
N ILE A 748 -2.31 -6.65 -23.60
CA ILE A 748 -1.20 -6.07 -24.34
C ILE A 748 -0.77 -4.84 -23.57
N ILE A 749 0.42 -4.89 -23.02
CA ILE A 749 1.07 -3.77 -22.34
C ILE A 749 1.95 -3.03 -23.33
N ASN A 750 1.97 -1.70 -23.27
CA ASN A 750 2.67 -0.83 -24.19
C ASN A 750 2.33 -1.14 -25.67
N LEU A 751 1.04 -1.13 -26.00
CA LEU A 751 0.52 -1.42 -27.35
C LEU A 751 1.19 -0.57 -28.45
N THR A 752 1.59 0.65 -28.10
CA THR A 752 2.28 1.57 -29.02
C THR A 752 3.76 1.23 -29.24
N ASN A 753 4.30 0.29 -28.46
CA ASN A 753 5.72 -0.06 -28.43
C ASN A 753 6.62 1.18 -28.27
N HIS A 754 6.19 2.15 -27.44
CA HIS A 754 6.98 3.35 -27.20
C HIS A 754 8.19 3.02 -26.31
N TYR A 755 9.39 3.45 -26.73
CA TYR A 755 10.64 3.21 -25.99
C TYR A 755 10.81 4.28 -24.90
N ASN A 756 10.23 4.04 -23.73
CA ASN A 756 10.41 4.88 -22.56
C ASN A 756 11.83 4.69 -22.02
N VAL A 757 12.56 5.78 -21.81
CA VAL A 757 13.93 5.72 -21.29
C VAL A 757 13.90 5.33 -19.82
N LEU A 758 14.71 4.33 -19.47
CA LEU A 758 14.91 3.88 -18.10
C LEU A 758 16.13 4.57 -17.47
N LEU A 759 17.28 4.50 -18.17
CA LEU A 759 18.54 5.14 -17.79
C LEU A 759 19.43 5.38 -19.00
N TYR A 760 20.41 6.27 -18.84
CA TYR A 760 21.49 6.49 -19.76
C TYR A 760 22.76 5.74 -19.30
N ASN A 761 23.40 5.06 -20.23
CA ASN A 761 24.71 4.45 -20.04
C ASN A 761 25.75 5.23 -20.84
N TRP A 762 26.83 5.66 -20.18
CA TRP A 762 27.92 6.45 -20.78
C TRP A 762 29.13 5.58 -21.06
N ASN A 763 29.51 5.52 -22.34
CA ASN A 763 30.79 4.92 -22.76
C ASN A 763 31.82 6.04 -22.93
N HIS A 764 32.78 6.10 -22.00
CA HIS A 764 33.85 7.10 -22.01
C HIS A 764 35.10 6.66 -22.71
N GLU A 765 35.25 5.41 -23.13
CA GLU A 765 36.36 4.90 -23.91
C GLU A 765 36.34 5.50 -25.33
N SER A 766 35.18 5.82 -25.86
CA SER A 766 35.03 6.50 -27.13
C SER A 766 35.33 8.00 -27.04
N SER A 767 35.80 8.61 -28.13
CA SER A 767 36.03 10.05 -28.23
C SER A 767 35.32 10.59 -29.48
N PRO A 768 34.27 11.42 -29.31
CA PRO A 768 33.64 11.86 -28.07
C PRO A 768 32.98 10.70 -27.30
N SER A 769 32.73 10.88 -26.00
CA SER A 769 31.97 9.91 -25.18
C SER A 769 30.63 9.65 -25.83
N GLN A 770 30.19 8.41 -25.85
CA GLN A 770 28.91 8.01 -26.40
C GLN A 770 27.89 7.74 -25.26
N VAL A 771 26.63 8.09 -25.50
CA VAL A 771 25.54 7.77 -24.61
C VAL A 771 24.57 6.80 -25.26
N SER A 772 24.22 5.74 -24.60
CA SER A 772 23.15 4.83 -24.98
C SER A 772 22.02 4.88 -23.98
N ALA A 773 20.78 4.68 -24.42
CA ALA A 773 19.61 4.66 -23.57
C ALA A 773 19.11 3.21 -23.43
N TYR A 774 18.96 2.76 -22.20
CA TYR A 774 18.18 1.54 -21.91
C TYR A 774 16.71 1.89 -21.83
N SER A 775 15.86 1.09 -22.49
CA SER A 775 14.42 1.31 -22.49
C SER A 775 13.73 0.48 -21.40
N MET A 776 12.57 0.97 -20.95
CA MET A 776 11.60 0.22 -20.17
C MET A 776 10.95 -0.88 -21.03
N PHE A 777 9.89 -1.51 -20.54
CA PHE A 777 9.25 -2.62 -21.25
C PHE A 777 8.81 -2.25 -22.66
N PRO A 778 9.22 -3.02 -23.69
CA PRO A 778 8.63 -2.95 -25.03
C PRO A 778 7.19 -3.47 -24.99
N ILE A 779 6.55 -3.66 -26.14
CA ILE A 779 5.26 -4.33 -26.22
C ILE A 779 5.34 -5.72 -25.59
N PHE A 780 4.41 -6.02 -24.68
CA PHE A 780 4.37 -7.27 -23.94
C PHE A 780 2.97 -7.89 -23.97
N LEU A 781 2.91 -9.19 -24.25
CA LEU A 781 1.65 -9.96 -24.29
C LEU A 781 1.52 -10.81 -23.03
N SER A 782 0.35 -10.77 -22.38
CA SER A 782 0.03 -11.60 -21.23
C SER A 782 -1.29 -12.34 -21.44
N ILE A 783 -1.32 -13.61 -21.02
CA ILE A 783 -2.50 -14.47 -21.07
C ILE A 783 -2.71 -15.10 -19.69
N GLY A 784 -3.97 -15.14 -19.26
CA GLY A 784 -4.33 -15.75 -17.98
C GLY A 784 -5.71 -16.42 -18.03
N TRP A 785 -5.89 -17.40 -17.13
CA TRP A 785 -7.15 -18.09 -16.90
C TRP A 785 -7.48 -18.09 -15.41
N GLU A 786 -8.71 -17.77 -15.09
CA GLU A 786 -9.25 -17.84 -13.73
C GLU A 786 -10.39 -18.85 -13.72
N PHE A 787 -10.27 -19.87 -12.90
CA PHE A 787 -11.25 -20.95 -12.74
C PHE A 787 -12.03 -20.76 -11.44
N LYS A 788 -13.36 -20.76 -11.52
CA LYS A 788 -14.27 -20.65 -10.37
C LYS A 788 -14.83 -22.04 -10.06
N LEU A 789 -14.37 -22.66 -8.98
CA LEU A 789 -14.66 -24.04 -8.57
C LEU A 789 -15.67 -24.09 -7.43
#